data_68e194a1ecc3791702874490a4643ced
#
_entry.id   68e194a1ecc3791702874490a4643ced
#
_cell.length_a   1.000
_cell.length_b   1.000
_cell.length_c   1.000
_cell.angle_alpha   90.00
_cell.angle_beta   90.00
_cell.angle_gamma   90.00
#
_symmetry.space_group_name_H-M   'P 1'
#
loop_
_entity.id
_entity.type
_entity.pdbx_description
1 polymer ?
#
loop_
_entity_poly.entity_id
_entity_poly.type
_entity_poly.pdbx_seq_one_letter_code
_entity_poly.pdbx_strand_id
1 'polypeptide(L)'
;MSLRDLAIQDEYRSDRCDLIQEFYIPCLEKATVYKRAVGFFSSTSMAAAAKGLTALIRVGGKMQLVASPHLSPEDAEAIVQGMRQKEEVIVSAVLRELDKEFEGIVRDRWACLAWLLSQNILEIKLAVTKNIRGQGIYHEKLGIFADAENNIVAFTGSANESSTALIDNFECVDVFCSWHPGVRERALKKAENFLKLWKNETPNVEVMEFPEAAARSLLRLCPDRPPALEPGLPYKPKFSASEDKTNYQVNSSKGSDLWGHQTQAVQALLQHRCGILEMATGTGKTRTALNILQELTTAQAIESAIITTIGTDLLNQWVKELYSVASNLNPQFRVLQHYGEYCQKDEYDLDPKNSVLVVSRNALRNVLRSLNNPTRKRLLIIHDEVHGLGSPANIEDLDGLSHGIAYRLGLSATPEREYDREGTEFIEKNVGAVIYQFALEDAIRRGVLCEFDYYPIEYELSEEDRQRIKNVYSRKAARKSEGKPMSNEEFWTALARVYKTSRSKVPYFERFLLDHPEILDRCIVFVEDRQYGELVLSLIHRYRYDYHTYYAEDDTKNLVDFAQGKISCLVTCHRISQGIDIQSLRSVVLFSSARSKLETVQRMGRCLRRDPTNPNKRAVVVDFVRVQDEDTEELNTDQLRKQWLTSLSKIRAEAD
;
A
#
# COMPACT_ATOMS: atom_id res chain seq x y z
N MET A 1 -6.07 27.63 -29.64
CA MET A 1 -6.33 27.50 -28.19
C MET A 1 -5.01 27.74 -27.49
N SER A 2 -4.96 28.70 -26.59
CA SER A 2 -3.72 29.24 -26.02
C SER A 2 -3.50 28.74 -24.59
N LEU A 3 -2.26 28.66 -24.16
CA LEU A 3 -1.90 28.44 -22.74
C LEU A 3 -2.44 29.55 -21.84
N ARG A 4 -2.65 30.75 -22.40
CA ARG A 4 -3.23 31.90 -21.68
C ARG A 4 -4.69 31.68 -21.26
N ASP A 5 -5.41 30.78 -21.92
CA ASP A 5 -6.81 30.48 -21.63
C ASP A 5 -6.96 29.59 -20.38
N LEU A 6 -5.84 29.10 -19.81
CA LEU A 6 -5.80 28.26 -18.63
C LEU A 6 -5.67 29.09 -17.36
N ALA A 7 -6.40 28.68 -16.30
CA ALA A 7 -6.25 29.22 -14.96
C ALA A 7 -5.04 28.57 -14.26
N ILE A 8 -3.83 29.04 -14.59
CA ILE A 8 -2.58 28.47 -14.05
C ILE A 8 -2.23 29.18 -12.73
N GLN A 9 -1.92 28.37 -11.71
CA GLN A 9 -1.45 28.85 -10.41
C GLN A 9 0.07 29.05 -10.41
N ASP A 10 0.58 29.89 -9.52
CA ASP A 10 2.01 30.16 -9.39
C ASP A 10 2.77 28.99 -8.74
N GLU A 11 2.06 28.15 -7.97
CA GLU A 11 2.57 26.96 -7.28
C GLU A 11 1.53 25.84 -7.33
N TYR A 12 1.99 24.61 -7.60
CA TYR A 12 1.21 23.39 -7.45
C TYR A 12 1.89 22.45 -6.48
N ARG A 13 1.11 21.91 -5.55
CA ARG A 13 1.60 20.99 -4.52
C ARG A 13 0.74 19.75 -4.50
N SER A 14 1.37 18.57 -4.49
CA SER A 14 0.66 17.29 -4.52
C SER A 14 -0.20 17.00 -3.29
N ASP A 15 0.00 17.75 -2.19
CA ASP A 15 -0.85 17.70 -1.01
C ASP A 15 -2.18 18.47 -1.18
N ARG A 16 -2.30 19.32 -2.20
CA ARG A 16 -3.46 20.20 -2.43
C ARG A 16 -4.19 19.95 -3.74
N CYS A 17 -3.50 19.37 -4.72
CA CYS A 17 -4.03 19.21 -6.07
C CYS A 17 -3.45 17.96 -6.76
N ASP A 18 -4.16 17.46 -7.76
CA ASP A 18 -3.64 16.45 -8.67
C ASP A 18 -2.83 17.13 -9.79
N LEU A 19 -1.50 17.15 -9.65
CA LEU A 19 -0.61 17.79 -10.63
C LEU A 19 -0.83 17.28 -12.06
N ILE A 20 -1.18 16.00 -12.23
CA ILE A 20 -1.40 15.43 -13.56
C ILE A 20 -2.66 16.00 -14.17
N GLN A 21 -3.78 16.02 -13.42
CA GLN A 21 -5.08 16.49 -13.89
C GLN A 21 -5.16 18.01 -13.97
N GLU A 22 -4.56 18.72 -13.01
CA GLU A 22 -4.77 20.15 -12.86
C GLU A 22 -3.68 21.00 -13.48
N PHE A 23 -2.49 20.42 -13.76
CA PHE A 23 -1.37 21.14 -14.34
C PHE A 23 -0.83 20.51 -15.63
N TYR A 24 -0.34 19.23 -15.59
CA TYR A 24 0.33 18.64 -16.75
C TYR A 24 -0.62 18.45 -17.93
N ILE A 25 -1.76 17.80 -17.76
CA ILE A 25 -2.69 17.51 -18.85
C ILE A 25 -3.26 18.80 -19.48
N PRO A 26 -3.78 19.79 -18.72
CA PRO A 26 -4.29 21.03 -19.31
C PRO A 26 -3.22 21.78 -20.11
N CYS A 27 -1.98 21.87 -19.60
CA CYS A 27 -0.90 22.51 -20.30
C CYS A 27 -0.50 21.75 -21.58
N LEU A 28 -0.40 20.41 -21.52
CA LEU A 28 -0.01 19.58 -22.65
C LEU A 28 -1.08 19.52 -23.75
N GLU A 29 -2.36 19.68 -23.41
CA GLU A 29 -3.43 19.80 -24.41
C GLU A 29 -3.38 21.11 -25.23
N LYS A 30 -2.68 22.12 -24.74
CA LYS A 30 -2.51 23.42 -25.42
C LYS A 30 -1.10 23.61 -25.99
N ALA A 31 -0.15 22.84 -25.50
CA ALA A 31 1.25 22.96 -25.91
C ALA A 31 1.50 22.33 -27.30
N THR A 32 2.25 23.02 -28.14
CA THR A 32 2.83 22.47 -29.37
C THR A 32 4.20 21.87 -29.13
N VAL A 33 4.91 22.36 -28.09
CA VAL A 33 6.24 21.88 -27.70
C VAL A 33 6.32 21.74 -26.20
N TYR A 34 6.79 20.57 -25.75
CA TYR A 34 7.15 20.30 -24.37
C TYR A 34 8.66 20.08 -24.26
N LYS A 35 9.33 20.87 -23.42
CA LYS A 35 10.76 20.74 -23.13
C LYS A 35 10.95 20.31 -21.69
N ARG A 36 11.79 19.29 -21.46
CA ARG A 36 12.01 18.74 -20.11
C ARG A 36 13.50 18.49 -19.88
N ALA A 37 14.02 19.00 -18.77
CA ALA A 37 15.31 18.61 -18.22
C ALA A 37 15.09 17.84 -16.91
N VAL A 38 15.73 16.68 -16.76
CA VAL A 38 15.64 15.80 -15.59
C VAL A 38 17.04 15.47 -15.08
N GLY A 39 17.14 15.19 -13.77
CA GLY A 39 18.43 14.93 -13.13
C GLY A 39 19.11 13.68 -13.67
N PHE A 40 18.43 12.53 -13.66
CA PHE A 40 19.00 11.27 -14.09
C PHE A 40 18.17 10.59 -15.19
N PHE A 41 18.85 9.88 -16.08
CA PHE A 41 18.23 8.89 -16.96
C PHE A 41 18.01 7.60 -16.14
N SER A 42 17.01 7.61 -15.28
CA SER A 42 16.60 6.49 -14.45
C SER A 42 15.13 6.16 -14.68
N SER A 43 14.73 4.96 -14.33
CA SER A 43 13.34 4.50 -14.50
C SER A 43 12.32 5.47 -13.88
N THR A 44 12.63 6.02 -12.73
CA THR A 44 11.76 6.94 -11.99
C THR A 44 11.72 8.34 -12.57
N SER A 45 12.90 8.91 -12.89
CA SER A 45 12.99 10.26 -13.48
C SER A 45 12.34 10.33 -14.87
N MET A 46 12.52 9.30 -15.68
CA MET A 46 11.91 9.21 -17.00
C MET A 46 10.40 9.04 -16.91
N ALA A 47 9.90 8.21 -15.99
CA ALA A 47 8.47 8.09 -15.75
C ALA A 47 7.86 9.39 -15.20
N ALA A 48 8.59 10.16 -14.38
CA ALA A 48 8.15 11.48 -13.93
C ALA A 48 8.11 12.51 -15.10
N ALA A 49 9.07 12.46 -16.03
CA ALA A 49 9.06 13.30 -17.24
C ALA A 49 7.91 12.97 -18.19
N ALA A 50 7.38 11.75 -18.12
CA ALA A 50 6.30 11.26 -18.97
C ALA A 50 4.88 11.53 -18.42
N LYS A 51 4.73 12.26 -17.33
CA LYS A 51 3.42 12.64 -16.78
C LYS A 51 2.62 13.48 -17.78
N GLY A 52 1.38 13.07 -18.04
CA GLY A 52 0.46 13.79 -18.93
C GLY A 52 0.75 13.64 -20.43
N LEU A 53 1.74 12.84 -20.84
CA LEU A 53 2.16 12.74 -22.25
C LEU A 53 1.07 12.22 -23.20
N THR A 54 0.08 11.49 -22.71
CA THR A 54 -1.07 11.09 -23.53
C THR A 54 -1.85 12.27 -24.07
N ALA A 55 -1.87 13.41 -23.34
CA ALA A 55 -2.46 14.66 -23.80
C ALA A 55 -1.63 15.25 -24.98
N LEU A 56 -0.30 15.25 -24.86
CA LEU A 56 0.61 15.70 -25.93
C LEU A 56 0.48 14.82 -27.19
N ILE A 57 0.38 13.50 -27.02
CA ILE A 57 0.17 12.56 -28.13
C ILE A 57 -1.12 12.90 -28.89
N ARG A 58 -2.20 13.19 -28.18
CA ARG A 58 -3.52 13.54 -28.78
C ARG A 58 -3.49 14.80 -29.63
N VAL A 59 -2.70 15.80 -29.26
CA VAL A 59 -2.60 17.07 -29.97
C VAL A 59 -1.49 17.11 -31.01
N GLY A 60 -0.66 16.05 -31.09
CA GLY A 60 0.45 15.97 -32.04
C GLY A 60 1.60 16.92 -31.71
N GLY A 61 1.77 17.30 -30.45
CA GLY A 61 2.86 18.16 -29.99
C GLY A 61 4.21 17.45 -29.98
N LYS A 62 5.32 18.21 -29.96
CA LYS A 62 6.70 17.72 -29.93
C LYS A 62 7.29 17.78 -28.53
N MET A 63 8.22 16.84 -28.22
CA MET A 63 8.93 16.81 -26.93
C MET A 63 10.44 16.82 -27.13
N GLN A 64 11.13 17.64 -26.32
CA GLN A 64 12.59 17.67 -26.20
C GLN A 64 12.98 17.33 -24.76
N LEU A 65 13.78 16.28 -24.58
CA LEU A 65 14.15 15.76 -23.27
C LEU A 65 15.67 15.74 -23.11
N VAL A 66 16.15 16.31 -22.00
CA VAL A 66 17.56 16.22 -21.58
C VAL A 66 17.62 15.48 -20.24
N ALA A 67 18.47 14.45 -20.16
CA ALA A 67 18.69 13.67 -18.96
C ALA A 67 20.18 13.40 -18.72
N SER A 68 20.61 13.21 -17.48
CA SER A 68 21.97 12.79 -17.16
C SER A 68 22.07 11.27 -17.07
N PRO A 69 23.08 10.61 -17.67
CA PRO A 69 23.32 9.19 -17.44
C PRO A 69 23.66 8.95 -15.96
N HIS A 70 23.14 7.85 -15.37
CA HIS A 70 23.47 7.46 -14.02
C HIS A 70 24.79 6.67 -14.01
N LEU A 71 25.89 7.39 -13.78
CA LEU A 71 27.23 6.82 -13.69
C LEU A 71 27.48 6.27 -12.27
N SER A 72 27.92 5.00 -12.16
CA SER A 72 28.39 4.46 -10.89
C SER A 72 29.77 5.04 -10.54
N PRO A 73 30.23 4.92 -9.29
CA PRO A 73 31.60 5.30 -8.93
C PRO A 73 32.66 4.64 -9.79
N GLU A 74 32.48 3.37 -10.15
CA GLU A 74 33.37 2.59 -11.02
C GLU A 74 33.37 3.12 -12.46
N ASP A 75 32.20 3.56 -12.96
CA ASP A 75 32.09 4.19 -14.29
C ASP A 75 32.86 5.51 -14.32
N ALA A 76 32.71 6.34 -13.27
CA ALA A 76 33.43 7.60 -13.15
C ALA A 76 34.94 7.38 -13.05
N GLU A 77 35.38 6.40 -12.29
CA GLU A 77 36.79 6.05 -12.16
C GLU A 77 37.37 5.53 -13.47
N ALA A 78 36.66 4.67 -14.19
CA ALA A 78 37.07 4.15 -15.48
C ALA A 78 37.28 5.26 -16.52
N ILE A 79 36.45 6.29 -16.52
CA ILE A 79 36.61 7.50 -17.40
C ILE A 79 37.84 8.29 -16.97
N VAL A 80 38.02 8.55 -15.68
CA VAL A 80 39.13 9.38 -15.14
C VAL A 80 40.47 8.69 -15.36
N GLN A 81 40.57 7.39 -15.26
CA GLN A 81 41.78 6.61 -15.47
C GLN A 81 42.07 6.32 -16.97
N GLY A 82 41.16 6.70 -17.86
CA GLY A 82 41.29 6.44 -19.28
C GLY A 82 41.23 4.96 -19.66
N MET A 83 40.64 4.13 -18.80
CA MET A 83 40.46 2.68 -19.02
C MET A 83 39.43 2.37 -20.09
N ARG A 84 38.46 3.27 -20.29
CA ARG A 84 37.39 3.18 -21.30
C ARG A 84 37.12 4.57 -21.89
N GLN A 85 36.67 4.59 -23.13
CA GLN A 85 36.24 5.87 -23.74
C GLN A 85 34.97 6.36 -23.02
N LYS A 86 34.88 7.67 -22.81
CA LYS A 86 33.77 8.31 -22.09
C LYS A 86 32.41 7.94 -22.68
N GLU A 87 32.32 7.96 -24.01
CA GLU A 87 31.10 7.62 -24.74
C GLU A 87 30.66 6.17 -24.50
N GLU A 88 31.58 5.21 -24.48
CA GLU A 88 31.28 3.79 -24.25
C GLU A 88 30.73 3.55 -22.82
N VAL A 89 31.29 4.25 -21.85
CA VAL A 89 30.82 4.16 -20.44
C VAL A 89 29.42 4.74 -20.32
N ILE A 90 29.17 5.89 -20.97
CA ILE A 90 27.85 6.54 -20.97
C ILE A 90 26.81 5.64 -21.64
N VAL A 91 27.09 5.06 -22.79
CA VAL A 91 26.23 4.12 -23.50
C VAL A 91 25.90 2.92 -22.60
N SER A 92 26.90 2.34 -21.94
CA SER A 92 26.74 1.21 -21.05
C SER A 92 25.86 1.57 -19.84
N ALA A 93 26.02 2.76 -19.28
CA ALA A 93 25.21 3.24 -18.16
C ALA A 93 23.73 3.43 -18.55
N VAL A 94 23.47 3.98 -19.72
CA VAL A 94 22.10 4.17 -20.23
C VAL A 94 21.44 2.82 -20.55
N LEU A 95 22.17 1.90 -21.20
CA LEU A 95 21.64 0.56 -21.51
C LEU A 95 21.32 -0.22 -20.23
N ARG A 96 22.13 -0.10 -19.20
CA ARG A 96 21.90 -0.73 -17.88
C ARG A 96 20.58 -0.28 -17.24
N GLU A 97 20.17 0.98 -17.47
CA GLU A 97 18.85 1.46 -17.02
C GLU A 97 17.70 0.92 -17.88
N LEU A 98 17.92 0.78 -19.20
CA LEU A 98 16.92 0.27 -20.15
C LEU A 98 16.75 -1.26 -20.10
N ASP A 99 17.74 -1.99 -19.61
CA ASP A 99 17.70 -3.44 -19.44
C ASP A 99 16.98 -3.86 -18.13
N LYS A 100 16.62 -2.90 -17.28
CA LYS A 100 15.77 -3.17 -16.10
C LYS A 100 14.35 -3.55 -16.54
N GLU A 101 13.75 -4.47 -15.84
CA GLU A 101 12.33 -4.77 -16.03
C GLU A 101 11.48 -3.60 -15.52
N PHE A 102 10.70 -3.02 -16.41
CA PHE A 102 9.75 -1.96 -16.08
C PHE A 102 8.36 -2.51 -15.89
N GLU A 103 7.66 -2.04 -14.87
CA GLU A 103 6.39 -2.59 -14.47
C GLU A 103 5.35 -1.52 -14.15
N GLY A 104 4.05 -1.89 -14.26
CA GLY A 104 2.93 -1.01 -13.91
C GLY A 104 3.02 0.38 -14.56
N ILE A 105 2.76 1.42 -13.79
CA ILE A 105 2.76 2.83 -14.25
C ILE A 105 4.10 3.24 -14.89
N VAL A 106 5.22 2.72 -14.39
CA VAL A 106 6.55 3.02 -14.95
C VAL A 106 6.62 2.51 -16.36
N ARG A 107 6.28 1.25 -16.61
CA ARG A 107 6.25 0.65 -17.94
C ARG A 107 5.35 1.41 -18.90
N ASP A 108 4.12 1.74 -18.44
CA ASP A 108 3.15 2.45 -19.27
C ASP A 108 3.65 3.86 -19.68
N ARG A 109 4.34 4.55 -18.78
CA ARG A 109 4.96 5.85 -19.05
C ARG A 109 6.16 5.74 -19.97
N TRP A 110 7.00 4.70 -19.81
CA TRP A 110 8.06 4.39 -20.75
C TRP A 110 7.50 4.02 -22.13
N ALA A 111 6.37 3.34 -22.21
CA ALA A 111 5.67 3.06 -23.46
C ALA A 111 5.21 4.36 -24.16
N CYS A 112 4.79 5.39 -23.42
CA CYS A 112 4.50 6.72 -23.99
C CYS A 112 5.75 7.36 -24.59
N LEU A 113 6.90 7.31 -23.90
CA LEU A 113 8.16 7.83 -24.43
C LEU A 113 8.63 7.06 -25.66
N ALA A 114 8.54 5.73 -25.63
CA ALA A 114 8.87 4.87 -26.76
C ALA A 114 7.99 5.15 -27.99
N TRP A 115 6.69 5.36 -27.77
CA TRP A 115 5.76 5.75 -28.83
C TRP A 115 6.17 7.09 -29.46
N LEU A 116 6.39 8.14 -28.64
CA LEU A 116 6.80 9.45 -29.13
C LEU A 116 8.14 9.39 -29.89
N LEU A 117 9.08 8.56 -29.43
CA LEU A 117 10.34 8.33 -30.12
C LEU A 117 10.13 7.64 -31.48
N SER A 118 9.26 6.60 -31.53
CA SER A 118 8.94 5.87 -32.78
C SER A 118 8.31 6.75 -33.86
N GLN A 119 7.58 7.79 -33.43
CA GLN A 119 6.93 8.76 -34.31
C GLN A 119 7.82 9.98 -34.68
N ASN A 120 9.07 10.01 -34.23
CA ASN A 120 9.98 11.16 -34.36
C ASN A 120 9.42 12.46 -33.76
N ILE A 121 8.62 12.33 -32.71
CA ILE A 121 8.01 13.43 -31.93
C ILE A 121 8.88 13.76 -30.71
N LEU A 122 9.58 12.76 -30.17
CA LEU A 122 10.48 12.88 -29.01
C LEU A 122 11.93 12.88 -29.50
N GLU A 123 12.67 13.92 -29.09
CA GLU A 123 14.13 13.99 -29.21
C GLU A 123 14.74 13.91 -27.80
N ILE A 124 15.74 13.03 -27.61
CA ILE A 124 16.41 12.84 -26.31
C ILE A 124 17.88 13.23 -26.46
N LYS A 125 18.43 13.95 -25.48
CA LYS A 125 19.87 14.25 -25.37
C LYS A 125 20.37 13.90 -23.96
N LEU A 126 21.65 13.57 -23.84
CA LEU A 126 22.29 13.28 -22.57
C LEU A 126 23.21 14.45 -22.16
N ALA A 127 23.06 14.89 -20.91
CA ALA A 127 23.90 15.94 -20.32
C ALA A 127 24.82 15.37 -19.24
N VAL A 128 26.13 15.67 -19.34
CA VAL A 128 27.14 15.27 -18.34
C VAL A 128 27.97 16.49 -17.96
N THR A 129 28.47 16.54 -16.72
CA THR A 129 29.39 17.59 -16.30
C THR A 129 30.76 17.38 -16.93
N LYS A 130 31.42 18.48 -17.34
CA LYS A 130 32.79 18.43 -17.91
C LYS A 130 33.84 18.03 -16.88
N ASN A 131 33.59 18.28 -15.60
CA ASN A 131 34.49 17.96 -14.50
C ASN A 131 34.05 16.71 -13.73
N ILE A 132 34.36 15.53 -14.26
CA ILE A 132 34.02 14.23 -13.67
C ILE A 132 34.79 13.95 -12.36
N ARG A 133 35.97 14.56 -12.17
CA ARG A 133 36.83 14.35 -10.98
C ARG A 133 36.21 14.86 -9.67
N GLY A 134 35.21 15.77 -9.74
CA GLY A 134 34.60 16.43 -8.59
C GLY A 134 33.24 15.88 -8.18
N GLN A 135 32.80 14.69 -8.60
CA GLN A 135 31.45 14.14 -8.35
C GLN A 135 30.30 15.09 -8.76
N GLY A 136 30.58 16.04 -9.66
CA GLY A 136 29.56 16.96 -10.15
C GLY A 136 28.54 16.23 -11.01
N ILE A 137 27.27 16.23 -10.59
CA ILE A 137 26.15 15.62 -11.30
C ILE A 137 25.35 16.74 -11.99
N TYR A 138 24.92 16.52 -13.24
CA TYR A 138 23.89 17.38 -13.81
C TYR A 138 22.54 17.01 -13.17
N HIS A 139 21.92 17.96 -12.47
CA HIS A 139 20.73 17.70 -11.67
C HIS A 139 19.72 18.85 -11.76
N GLU A 140 19.33 19.23 -12.97
CA GLU A 140 18.32 20.26 -13.20
C GLU A 140 16.92 19.60 -13.35
N LYS A 141 15.89 20.24 -12.81
CA LYS A 141 14.49 19.82 -12.89
C LYS A 141 13.67 20.98 -13.45
N LEU A 142 13.68 21.10 -14.76
CA LEU A 142 13.03 22.18 -15.50
C LEU A 142 12.06 21.60 -16.52
N GLY A 143 10.85 22.16 -16.59
CA GLY A 143 9.89 21.89 -17.65
C GLY A 143 9.38 23.17 -18.29
N ILE A 144 9.07 23.12 -19.60
CA ILE A 144 8.59 24.25 -20.37
C ILE A 144 7.53 23.77 -21.33
N PHE A 145 6.34 24.33 -21.24
CA PHE A 145 5.29 24.21 -22.25
C PHE A 145 5.29 25.46 -23.12
N ALA A 146 5.21 25.30 -24.41
CA ALA A 146 5.07 26.40 -25.36
C ALA A 146 3.90 26.13 -26.32
N ASP A 147 3.06 27.12 -26.58
CA ASP A 147 1.96 27.02 -27.54
C ASP A 147 2.33 27.62 -28.90
N ALA A 148 1.40 27.56 -29.85
CA ALA A 148 1.59 28.10 -31.20
C ALA A 148 1.73 29.64 -31.25
N GLU A 149 1.30 30.34 -30.19
CA GLU A 149 1.40 31.80 -30.06
C GLU A 149 2.68 32.25 -29.34
N ASN A 150 3.60 31.31 -29.04
CA ASN A 150 4.81 31.49 -28.23
C ASN A 150 4.54 31.92 -26.77
N ASN A 151 3.38 31.64 -26.23
CA ASN A 151 3.21 31.72 -24.80
C ASN A 151 3.97 30.56 -24.14
N ILE A 152 4.63 30.86 -23.01
CA ILE A 152 5.49 29.93 -22.30
C ILE A 152 5.00 29.78 -20.88
N VAL A 153 4.86 28.53 -20.45
CA VAL A 153 4.74 28.15 -19.03
C VAL A 153 6.00 27.38 -18.67
N ALA A 154 6.88 28.00 -17.91
CA ALA A 154 8.06 27.34 -17.37
C ALA A 154 7.80 26.90 -15.94
N PHE A 155 8.33 25.76 -15.53
CA PHE A 155 8.19 25.29 -14.17
C PHE A 155 9.43 24.57 -13.67
N THR A 156 9.63 24.63 -12.35
CA THR A 156 10.69 23.90 -11.66
C THR A 156 10.08 23.20 -10.46
N GLY A 157 10.55 22.01 -10.14
CA GLY A 157 10.02 21.26 -9.01
C GLY A 157 11.02 20.29 -8.40
N SER A 158 10.76 19.90 -7.15
CA SER A 158 11.54 18.91 -6.41
C SER A 158 10.95 17.51 -6.60
N ALA A 159 11.16 16.86 -7.76
CA ALA A 159 10.85 15.44 -7.83
C ALA A 159 11.96 14.65 -7.14
N ASN A 160 11.74 14.13 -5.94
CA ASN A 160 12.69 13.23 -5.29
C ASN A 160 12.64 11.83 -5.94
N GLU A 161 13.81 11.31 -6.29
CA GLU A 161 14.04 10.17 -7.20
C GLU A 161 14.15 8.82 -6.46
N SER A 162 13.39 8.57 -5.39
CA SER A 162 13.37 7.25 -4.76
C SER A 162 12.39 6.31 -5.46
N SER A 163 12.74 5.03 -5.60
CA SER A 163 11.98 4.01 -6.33
C SER A 163 10.57 3.72 -5.80
N THR A 164 10.27 4.07 -4.56
CA THR A 164 8.95 4.04 -3.95
C THR A 164 8.07 5.26 -4.26
N ALA A 165 8.60 6.21 -4.99
CA ALA A 165 8.14 7.59 -5.07
C ALA A 165 7.22 7.92 -6.24
N LEU A 166 6.97 7.01 -7.16
CA LEU A 166 6.20 7.31 -8.38
C LEU A 166 4.69 7.46 -8.16
N ILE A 167 4.20 7.07 -7.00
CA ILE A 167 2.77 7.11 -6.66
C ILE A 167 2.48 8.04 -5.48
N ASP A 168 3.43 8.26 -4.54
CA ASP A 168 3.20 8.91 -3.24
C ASP A 168 4.19 10.02 -2.87
N ASN A 169 5.02 10.55 -3.79
CA ASN A 169 5.94 11.65 -3.45
C ASN A 169 5.22 12.98 -3.37
N PHE A 170 5.54 13.71 -2.30
CA PHE A 170 5.26 15.13 -2.23
C PHE A 170 6.03 15.85 -3.34
N GLU A 171 5.30 16.46 -4.26
CA GLU A 171 5.85 17.30 -5.31
C GLU A 171 5.37 18.74 -5.12
N CYS A 172 6.32 19.65 -5.19
CA CYS A 172 6.05 21.07 -5.28
C CYS A 172 6.61 21.58 -6.61
N VAL A 173 5.78 22.26 -7.36
CA VAL A 173 6.11 22.81 -8.67
C VAL A 173 5.86 24.31 -8.67
N ASP A 174 6.93 25.10 -8.78
CA ASP A 174 6.85 26.54 -9.00
C ASP A 174 6.65 26.83 -10.48
N VAL A 175 5.68 27.67 -10.83
CA VAL A 175 5.26 27.94 -12.20
C VAL A 175 5.43 29.42 -12.57
N PHE A 176 5.93 29.66 -13.77
CA PHE A 176 6.23 30.98 -14.31
C PHE A 176 5.56 31.15 -15.68
N CYS A 177 4.55 32.00 -15.80
CA CYS A 177 3.86 32.27 -17.04
C CYS A 177 4.43 33.51 -17.77
N SER A 178 4.73 33.39 -19.06
CA SER A 178 5.34 34.49 -19.83
C SER A 178 4.42 35.72 -20.02
N TRP A 179 3.16 35.62 -19.75
CA TRP A 179 2.19 36.72 -19.84
C TRP A 179 1.92 37.42 -18.50
N HIS A 180 2.45 36.91 -17.38
CA HIS A 180 2.34 37.56 -16.08
C HIS A 180 3.53 38.52 -15.88
N PRO A 181 3.33 39.83 -15.74
CA PRO A 181 4.42 40.82 -15.71
C PRO A 181 5.47 40.56 -14.64
N GLY A 182 5.07 40.08 -13.45
CA GLY A 182 6.00 39.85 -12.34
C GLY A 182 6.93 38.64 -12.52
N VAL A 183 6.60 37.69 -13.38
CA VAL A 183 7.36 36.44 -13.58
C VAL A 183 7.77 36.18 -15.03
N ARG A 184 7.40 37.06 -15.96
CA ARG A 184 7.70 36.96 -17.39
C ARG A 184 9.17 36.72 -17.67
N GLU A 185 10.04 37.56 -17.10
CA GLU A 185 11.48 37.47 -17.35
C GLU A 185 12.05 36.13 -16.87
N ARG A 186 11.53 35.60 -15.76
CA ARG A 186 11.89 34.27 -15.25
C ARG A 186 11.50 33.18 -16.23
N ALA A 187 10.27 33.19 -16.76
CA ALA A 187 9.81 32.21 -17.73
C ALA A 187 10.69 32.21 -18.99
N LEU A 188 10.96 33.40 -19.53
CA LEU A 188 11.81 33.57 -20.74
C LEU A 188 13.25 33.14 -20.50
N LYS A 189 13.84 33.49 -19.34
CA LYS A 189 15.20 33.08 -18.97
C LYS A 189 15.32 31.57 -18.80
N LYS A 190 14.29 30.90 -18.24
CA LYS A 190 14.23 29.43 -18.13
C LYS A 190 14.20 28.79 -19.52
N ALA A 191 13.42 29.35 -20.47
CA ALA A 191 13.37 28.88 -21.84
C ALA A 191 14.69 29.08 -22.59
N GLU A 192 15.35 30.22 -22.39
CA GLU A 192 16.67 30.52 -22.94
C GLU A 192 17.76 29.56 -22.39
N ASN A 193 17.74 29.30 -21.08
CA ASN A 193 18.68 28.37 -20.44
C ASN A 193 18.54 26.96 -21.02
N PHE A 194 17.29 26.47 -21.17
CA PHE A 194 17.06 25.19 -21.82
C PHE A 194 17.59 25.16 -23.26
N LEU A 195 17.40 26.24 -24.02
CA LEU A 195 17.88 26.33 -25.40
C LEU A 195 19.41 26.28 -25.45
N LYS A 196 20.11 26.98 -24.54
CA LYS A 196 21.58 26.93 -24.43
C LYS A 196 22.04 25.52 -24.07
N LEU A 197 21.34 24.87 -23.13
CA LEU A 197 21.61 23.47 -22.76
C LEU A 197 21.43 22.54 -23.98
N TRP A 198 20.32 22.66 -24.68
CA TRP A 198 20.01 21.85 -25.86
C TRP A 198 21.03 21.97 -26.96
N LYS A 199 21.59 23.18 -27.14
CA LYS A 199 22.64 23.49 -28.15
C LYS A 199 24.06 23.20 -27.66
N ASN A 200 24.24 22.61 -26.47
CA ASN A 200 25.56 22.39 -25.86
C ASN A 200 26.36 23.68 -25.60
N GLU A 201 25.68 24.80 -25.33
CA GLU A 201 26.28 26.11 -25.06
C GLU A 201 26.35 26.42 -23.55
N THR A 202 25.91 25.50 -22.69
CA THR A 202 25.95 25.68 -21.21
C THR A 202 27.36 25.45 -20.68
N PRO A 203 27.98 26.41 -19.96
CA PRO A 203 29.30 26.23 -19.38
C PRO A 203 29.33 25.00 -18.42
N ASN A 204 30.46 24.27 -18.44
CA ASN A 204 30.69 23.09 -17.57
C ASN A 204 29.74 21.89 -17.75
N VAL A 205 28.85 21.95 -18.72
CA VAL A 205 28.00 20.81 -19.11
C VAL A 205 28.32 20.47 -20.57
N GLU A 206 28.38 19.20 -20.86
CA GLU A 206 28.50 18.66 -22.20
C GLU A 206 27.24 17.90 -22.55
N VAL A 207 26.62 18.21 -23.67
CA VAL A 207 25.37 17.58 -24.14
C VAL A 207 25.67 16.81 -25.42
N MET A 208 25.27 15.54 -25.42
CA MET A 208 25.48 14.63 -26.55
C MET A 208 24.15 14.03 -27.02
N GLU A 209 24.15 13.53 -28.24
CA GLU A 209 22.99 12.85 -28.81
C GLU A 209 22.69 11.54 -28.06
N PHE A 210 21.42 11.13 -28.03
CA PHE A 210 21.01 9.88 -27.41
C PHE A 210 21.55 8.69 -28.22
N PRO A 211 22.24 7.72 -27.58
CA PRO A 211 22.88 6.63 -28.29
C PRO A 211 21.88 5.77 -29.09
N GLU A 212 22.24 5.39 -30.31
CA GLU A 212 21.36 4.60 -31.19
C GLU A 212 21.01 3.23 -30.56
N ALA A 213 21.97 2.61 -29.88
CA ALA A 213 21.72 1.35 -29.16
C ALA A 213 20.68 1.51 -28.07
N ALA A 214 20.72 2.63 -27.33
CA ALA A 214 19.74 2.97 -26.31
C ALA A 214 18.35 3.29 -26.90
N ALA A 215 18.31 4.00 -28.02
CA ALA A 215 17.08 4.25 -28.75
C ALA A 215 16.42 2.95 -29.22
N ARG A 216 17.18 2.01 -29.75
CA ARG A 216 16.69 0.68 -30.13
C ARG A 216 16.16 -0.11 -28.93
N SER A 217 16.81 -0.03 -27.77
CA SER A 217 16.35 -0.69 -26.55
C SER A 217 15.04 -0.09 -26.04
N LEU A 218 14.93 1.25 -26.04
CA LEU A 218 13.70 1.95 -25.67
C LEU A 218 12.53 1.59 -26.60
N LEU A 219 12.77 1.48 -27.90
CA LEU A 219 11.75 1.13 -28.89
C LEU A 219 11.15 -0.29 -28.69
N ARG A 220 11.80 -1.19 -27.96
CA ARG A 220 11.22 -2.48 -27.58
C ARG A 220 9.99 -2.35 -26.69
N LEU A 221 9.85 -1.21 -26.02
CA LEU A 221 8.70 -0.91 -25.17
C LEU A 221 7.57 -0.21 -25.93
N CYS A 222 7.73 0.05 -27.24
CA CYS A 222 6.74 0.76 -28.03
C CYS A 222 5.49 -0.09 -28.20
N PRO A 223 4.30 0.44 -27.83
CA PRO A 223 3.03 -0.28 -28.03
C PRO A 223 2.58 -0.22 -29.50
N ASP A 224 1.77 -1.21 -29.91
CA ASP A 224 1.22 -1.29 -31.27
C ASP A 224 0.24 -0.14 -31.60
N ARG A 225 -0.32 0.50 -30.58
CA ARG A 225 -1.28 1.60 -30.70
C ARG A 225 -0.87 2.78 -29.83
N PRO A 226 -1.24 4.04 -30.22
CA PRO A 226 -0.93 5.20 -29.41
C PRO A 226 -1.54 5.04 -28.00
N PRO A 227 -0.80 5.32 -26.92
CA PRO A 227 -1.32 5.32 -25.56
C PRO A 227 -2.48 6.30 -25.45
N ALA A 228 -3.68 5.81 -25.20
CA ALA A 228 -4.91 6.61 -25.14
C ALA A 228 -5.27 7.07 -23.72
N LEU A 229 -4.78 6.34 -22.72
CA LEU A 229 -5.07 6.60 -21.30
C LEU A 229 -3.80 7.06 -20.58
N GLU A 230 -3.93 8.10 -19.76
CA GLU A 230 -2.84 8.55 -18.93
C GLU A 230 -2.56 7.55 -17.81
N PRO A 231 -1.33 6.99 -17.72
CA PRO A 231 -0.98 6.04 -16.69
C PRO A 231 -1.12 6.63 -15.29
N GLY A 232 -1.82 5.90 -14.40
CA GLY A 232 -2.05 6.30 -13.01
C GLY A 232 -3.33 7.09 -12.78
N LEU A 233 -4.08 7.42 -13.83
CA LEU A 233 -5.40 8.04 -13.67
C LEU A 233 -6.51 6.99 -13.66
N PRO A 234 -7.54 7.12 -12.79
CA PRO A 234 -8.70 6.27 -12.84
C PRO A 234 -9.48 6.46 -14.16
N TYR A 235 -9.88 5.36 -14.79
CA TYR A 235 -10.73 5.39 -15.96
C TYR A 235 -12.09 6.00 -15.62
N LYS A 236 -12.40 7.18 -16.18
CA LYS A 236 -13.76 7.74 -16.15
C LYS A 236 -14.42 7.44 -17.50
N PRO A 237 -15.42 6.55 -17.57
CA PRO A 237 -16.18 6.35 -18.79
C PRO A 237 -16.89 7.67 -19.16
N LYS A 238 -16.76 8.13 -20.40
CA LYS A 238 -17.52 9.25 -20.93
C LYS A 238 -18.98 8.84 -21.08
N PHE A 239 -19.77 9.02 -20.04
CA PHE A 239 -21.20 9.18 -20.19
C PHE A 239 -21.47 10.68 -20.27
N SER A 240 -22.14 11.09 -21.34
CA SER A 240 -22.76 12.40 -21.47
C SER A 240 -23.80 12.52 -20.36
N ALA A 241 -23.50 13.31 -19.36
CA ALA A 241 -24.46 13.65 -18.32
C ALA A 241 -24.56 15.16 -18.22
N SER A 242 -25.79 15.61 -18.27
CA SER A 242 -26.23 16.90 -17.82
C SER A 242 -25.71 17.19 -16.41
N GLU A 243 -25.26 18.41 -16.24
CA GLU A 243 -24.89 18.99 -14.96
C GLU A 243 -26.00 18.85 -13.94
N ASP A 244 -25.73 18.21 -12.82
CA ASP A 244 -26.40 18.51 -11.57
C ASP A 244 -25.37 18.54 -10.45
N LYS A 245 -25.09 19.79 -10.04
CA LYS A 245 -24.39 20.10 -8.80
C LYS A 245 -25.31 19.76 -7.65
N THR A 246 -25.16 18.58 -7.06
CA THR A 246 -25.78 18.30 -5.77
C THR A 246 -24.74 18.34 -4.67
N ASN A 247 -24.78 19.43 -3.92
CA ASN A 247 -24.27 19.55 -2.57
C ASN A 247 -24.69 18.32 -1.77
N TYR A 248 -23.74 17.56 -1.23
CA TYR A 248 -24.05 16.60 -0.17
C TYR A 248 -24.36 17.36 1.12
N GLN A 249 -25.55 17.91 1.19
CA GLN A 249 -26.22 18.14 2.46
C GLN A 249 -26.75 16.78 2.93
N VAL A 250 -26.38 16.44 4.17
CA VAL A 250 -26.95 15.32 4.90
C VAL A 250 -28.47 15.56 5.04
N ASN A 251 -29.24 14.99 4.13
CA ASN A 251 -30.67 14.85 4.32
C ASN A 251 -30.93 13.51 4.98
N SER A 252 -31.30 13.59 6.25
CA SER A 252 -31.92 12.53 7.00
C SER A 252 -33.26 12.12 6.34
N SER A 253 -33.21 11.15 5.46
CA SER A 253 -34.37 10.38 5.02
C SER A 253 -34.12 8.91 5.29
N LYS A 254 -35.07 8.28 5.94
CA LYS A 254 -35.18 6.89 6.39
C LYS A 254 -34.65 5.89 5.33
N GLY A 255 -33.35 5.63 5.37
CA GLY A 255 -32.69 4.47 4.82
C GLY A 255 -31.87 3.86 5.95
N SER A 256 -31.83 2.56 6.06
CA SER A 256 -31.15 1.84 7.14
C SER A 256 -29.78 2.44 7.43
N ASP A 257 -29.51 2.78 8.69
CA ASP A 257 -28.22 3.32 9.15
C ASP A 257 -27.14 2.22 9.11
N LEU A 258 -26.71 1.88 7.90
CA LEU A 258 -25.71 0.83 7.65
C LEU A 258 -24.43 1.05 8.47
N TRP A 259 -24.04 2.30 8.71
CA TRP A 259 -22.81 2.67 9.43
C TRP A 259 -23.05 3.17 10.85
N GLY A 260 -24.25 3.05 11.39
CA GLY A 260 -24.59 3.45 12.77
C GLY A 260 -23.74 2.80 13.86
N HIS A 261 -23.17 1.63 13.59
CA HIS A 261 -22.22 0.97 14.49
C HIS A 261 -20.95 1.81 14.71
N GLN A 262 -20.48 2.57 13.71
CA GLN A 262 -19.33 3.45 13.86
C GLN A 262 -19.65 4.63 14.79
N THR A 263 -20.83 5.22 14.64
CA THR A 263 -21.31 6.31 15.51
C THR A 263 -21.43 5.81 16.96
N GLN A 264 -21.96 4.61 17.17
CA GLN A 264 -22.06 4.01 18.50
C GLN A 264 -20.67 3.75 19.14
N ALA A 265 -19.72 3.27 18.34
CA ALA A 265 -18.35 3.04 18.79
C ALA A 265 -17.63 4.35 19.17
N VAL A 266 -17.84 5.43 18.39
CA VAL A 266 -17.33 6.78 18.71
C VAL A 266 -17.92 7.24 20.07
N GLN A 267 -19.23 7.14 20.26
CA GLN A 267 -19.90 7.54 21.51
C GLN A 267 -19.39 6.73 22.70
N ALA A 268 -19.16 5.43 22.54
CA ALA A 268 -18.62 4.58 23.61
C ALA A 268 -17.25 5.10 24.08
N LEU A 269 -16.32 5.46 23.17
CA LEU A 269 -15.03 6.01 23.58
C LEU A 269 -15.13 7.40 24.20
N LEU A 270 -15.98 8.27 23.67
CA LEU A 270 -16.20 9.60 24.25
C LEU A 270 -16.71 9.51 25.70
N GLN A 271 -17.56 8.51 26.00
CA GLN A 271 -18.10 8.25 27.32
C GLN A 271 -17.06 7.65 28.28
N HIS A 272 -16.34 6.62 27.82
CA HIS A 272 -15.42 5.85 28.68
C HIS A 272 -14.00 6.41 28.71
N ARG A 273 -13.59 7.18 27.71
CA ARG A 273 -12.23 7.74 27.48
C ARG A 273 -11.14 6.70 27.24
N CYS A 274 -11.27 5.52 27.78
CA CYS A 274 -10.30 4.42 27.67
C CYS A 274 -11.00 3.12 27.38
N GLY A 275 -10.52 2.36 26.43
CA GLY A 275 -11.06 1.03 26.14
C GLY A 275 -10.79 0.55 24.73
N ILE A 276 -11.28 -0.63 24.45
CA ILE A 276 -11.08 -1.36 23.21
C ILE A 276 -12.39 -1.39 22.42
N LEU A 277 -12.30 -1.07 21.14
CA LEU A 277 -13.36 -1.33 20.18
C LEU A 277 -13.07 -2.68 19.50
N GLU A 278 -13.86 -3.69 19.88
CA GLU A 278 -13.85 -5.00 19.23
C GLU A 278 -14.77 -4.96 18.03
N MET A 279 -14.18 -4.82 16.84
CA MET A 279 -14.92 -4.69 15.59
C MET A 279 -14.37 -5.65 14.55
N ALA A 280 -15.23 -6.37 13.85
CA ALA A 280 -14.82 -7.32 12.81
C ALA A 280 -13.96 -6.65 11.71
N THR A 281 -13.11 -7.43 11.04
CA THR A 281 -12.30 -6.91 9.92
C THR A 281 -13.22 -6.47 8.77
N GLY A 282 -12.96 -5.30 8.20
CA GLY A 282 -13.77 -4.74 7.10
C GLY A 282 -14.95 -3.88 7.55
N THR A 283 -15.20 -3.68 8.85
CA THR A 283 -16.29 -2.85 9.37
C THR A 283 -15.91 -1.39 9.63
N GLY A 284 -14.69 -0.98 9.24
CA GLY A 284 -14.25 0.41 9.30
C GLY A 284 -13.60 0.84 10.61
N LYS A 285 -12.84 -0.02 11.29
CA LYS A 285 -12.07 0.31 12.51
C LYS A 285 -11.25 1.61 12.37
N THR A 286 -10.44 1.69 11.32
CA THR A 286 -9.60 2.87 11.03
C THR A 286 -10.45 4.13 10.87
N ARG A 287 -11.55 4.04 10.11
CA ARG A 287 -12.49 5.15 9.92
C ARG A 287 -13.14 5.61 11.23
N THR A 288 -13.53 4.64 12.07
CA THR A 288 -14.08 4.94 13.40
C THR A 288 -13.07 5.67 14.28
N ALA A 289 -11.81 5.25 14.27
CA ALA A 289 -10.75 5.91 15.03
C ALA A 289 -10.43 7.32 14.51
N LEU A 290 -10.47 7.54 13.20
CA LEU A 290 -10.35 8.89 12.61
C LEU A 290 -11.52 9.79 12.96
N ASN A 291 -12.75 9.26 13.02
CA ASN A 291 -13.91 10.01 13.49
C ASN A 291 -13.76 10.39 14.97
N ILE A 292 -13.24 9.50 15.81
CA ILE A 292 -12.92 9.79 17.23
C ILE A 292 -11.88 10.90 17.31
N LEU A 293 -10.81 10.84 16.55
CA LEU A 293 -9.78 11.90 16.49
C LEU A 293 -10.41 13.24 16.13
N GLN A 294 -11.28 13.27 15.12
CA GLN A 294 -11.96 14.47 14.66
C GLN A 294 -12.90 15.06 15.74
N GLU A 295 -13.72 14.22 16.38
CA GLU A 295 -14.62 14.65 17.44
C GLU A 295 -13.87 15.24 18.64
N LEU A 296 -12.81 14.55 19.12
CA LEU A 296 -12.01 15.01 20.26
C LEU A 296 -11.23 16.29 19.92
N THR A 297 -10.76 16.45 18.69
CA THR A 297 -10.09 17.66 18.22
C THR A 297 -11.08 18.84 18.13
N THR A 298 -12.24 18.63 17.54
CA THR A 298 -13.30 19.65 17.42
C THR A 298 -13.79 20.12 18.79
N ALA A 299 -13.95 19.17 19.73
CA ALA A 299 -14.30 19.49 21.12
C ALA A 299 -13.14 20.10 21.92
N GLN A 300 -11.97 20.29 21.33
CA GLN A 300 -10.73 20.74 22.00
C GLN A 300 -10.39 19.90 23.25
N ALA A 301 -10.79 18.65 23.27
CA ALA A 301 -10.50 17.72 24.37
C ALA A 301 -9.08 17.18 24.33
N ILE A 302 -8.47 17.14 23.15
CA ILE A 302 -7.08 16.77 22.91
C ILE A 302 -6.32 17.86 22.13
N GLU A 303 -5.01 17.88 22.26
CA GLU A 303 -4.11 18.73 21.48
C GLU A 303 -3.12 17.90 20.67
N SER A 304 -3.06 16.59 20.90
CA SER A 304 -2.09 15.70 20.29
C SER A 304 -2.63 14.28 20.20
N ALA A 305 -2.13 13.51 19.23
CA ALA A 305 -2.41 12.09 19.14
C ALA A 305 -1.16 11.28 18.83
N ILE A 306 -1.16 10.00 19.25
CA ILE A 306 -0.15 9.00 18.91
C ILE A 306 -0.89 7.79 18.33
N ILE A 307 -0.44 7.28 17.20
CA ILE A 307 -0.96 6.08 16.57
C ILE A 307 0.16 5.06 16.46
N THR A 308 -0.10 3.84 16.94
CA THR A 308 0.89 2.78 16.91
C THR A 308 0.28 1.45 16.45
N THR A 309 1.02 0.72 15.64
CA THR A 309 0.66 -0.61 15.14
C THR A 309 1.91 -1.44 14.85
N ILE A 310 1.71 -2.66 14.35
CA ILE A 310 2.77 -3.59 13.95
C ILE A 310 2.92 -3.57 12.43
N GLY A 311 4.16 -3.49 11.95
CA GLY A 311 4.49 -3.54 10.52
C GLY A 311 4.42 -2.18 9.82
N THR A 312 5.40 -1.96 8.95
CA THR A 312 5.60 -0.69 8.23
C THR A 312 4.42 -0.37 7.31
N ASP A 313 3.82 -1.38 6.69
CA ASP A 313 2.71 -1.17 5.75
C ASP A 313 1.44 -0.64 6.42
N LEU A 314 1.11 -1.13 7.64
CA LEU A 314 -0.02 -0.59 8.40
C LEU A 314 0.26 0.84 8.88
N LEU A 315 1.51 1.15 9.26
CA LEU A 315 1.91 2.50 9.61
C LEU A 315 1.78 3.45 8.40
N ASN A 316 2.23 3.03 7.22
CA ASN A 316 2.06 3.78 5.97
C ASN A 316 0.57 3.99 5.62
N GLN A 317 -0.26 2.96 5.83
CA GLN A 317 -1.70 3.09 5.63
C GLN A 317 -2.31 4.14 6.56
N TRP A 318 -1.94 4.14 7.86
CA TRP A 318 -2.39 5.15 8.81
C TRP A 318 -1.97 6.56 8.39
N VAL A 319 -0.74 6.74 7.93
CA VAL A 319 -0.25 8.04 7.42
C VAL A 319 -1.08 8.51 6.24
N LYS A 320 -1.36 7.65 5.28
CA LYS A 320 -2.20 7.96 4.10
C LYS A 320 -3.62 8.37 4.50
N GLU A 321 -4.25 7.63 5.41
CA GLU A 321 -5.59 7.94 5.92
C GLU A 321 -5.60 9.26 6.71
N LEU A 322 -4.57 9.52 7.51
CA LEU A 322 -4.43 10.76 8.26
C LEU A 322 -4.29 11.98 7.36
N TYR A 323 -3.52 11.92 6.29
CA TYR A 323 -3.41 13.04 5.35
C TYR A 323 -4.75 13.41 4.71
N SER A 324 -5.64 12.46 4.51
CA SER A 324 -6.99 12.74 3.99
C SER A 324 -7.90 13.48 4.99
N VAL A 325 -7.59 13.42 6.28
CA VAL A 325 -8.42 13.96 7.36
C VAL A 325 -7.76 15.15 8.07
N ALA A 326 -6.43 15.13 8.23
CA ALA A 326 -5.67 16.10 9.02
C ALA A 326 -5.85 17.57 8.55
N SER A 327 -5.97 17.78 7.23
CA SER A 327 -6.24 19.09 6.64
C SER A 327 -7.64 19.64 6.99
N ASN A 328 -8.58 18.75 7.30
CA ASN A 328 -9.97 19.10 7.63
C ASN A 328 -10.22 19.23 9.15
N LEU A 329 -9.20 18.92 9.98
CA LEU A 329 -9.28 19.11 11.42
C LEU A 329 -9.21 20.61 11.77
N ASN A 330 -9.91 21.01 12.80
CA ASN A 330 -9.87 22.38 13.32
C ASN A 330 -9.56 22.37 14.83
N PRO A 331 -8.33 22.72 15.27
CA PRO A 331 -7.17 23.16 14.44
C PRO A 331 -6.59 22.07 13.54
N GLN A 332 -5.92 22.47 12.46
CA GLN A 332 -5.21 21.55 11.55
C GLN A 332 -4.05 20.86 12.29
N PHE A 333 -3.90 19.54 12.08
CA PHE A 333 -2.85 18.73 12.70
C PHE A 333 -1.74 18.42 11.71
N ARG A 334 -0.49 18.48 12.21
CA ARG A 334 0.70 17.98 11.50
C ARG A 334 0.78 16.46 11.66
N VAL A 335 1.10 15.76 10.61
CA VAL A 335 1.34 14.30 10.66
C VAL A 335 2.85 14.07 10.72
N LEU A 336 3.33 13.50 11.81
CA LEU A 336 4.72 13.16 12.05
C LEU A 336 4.93 11.66 12.08
N GLN A 337 6.09 11.18 11.62
CA GLN A 337 6.39 9.76 11.44
C GLN A 337 7.67 9.39 12.21
N HIS A 338 7.60 8.26 12.93
CA HIS A 338 8.75 7.71 13.65
C HIS A 338 8.80 6.18 13.57
N TYR A 339 9.12 5.69 12.37
CA TYR A 339 9.28 4.27 12.04
C TYR A 339 10.08 4.12 10.74
N GLY A 340 10.72 2.96 10.53
CA GLY A 340 11.54 2.75 9.34
C GLY A 340 12.66 3.80 9.23
N GLU A 341 12.65 4.55 8.13
CA GLU A 341 13.63 5.63 7.87
C GLU A 341 13.21 6.98 8.48
N TYR A 342 11.98 7.09 9.01
CA TYR A 342 11.47 8.33 9.56
C TYR A 342 11.84 8.50 11.03
N CYS A 343 12.40 9.66 11.41
CA CYS A 343 12.92 9.95 12.74
C CYS A 343 12.38 11.28 13.29
N GLN A 344 11.05 11.53 13.22
CA GLN A 344 10.46 12.82 13.62
C GLN A 344 10.01 12.89 15.10
N LYS A 345 10.50 11.97 15.95
CA LYS A 345 10.20 11.98 17.38
C LYS A 345 10.64 13.29 18.05
N ASP A 346 11.84 13.77 17.73
CA ASP A 346 12.39 14.98 18.36
C ASP A 346 11.58 16.23 18.01
N GLU A 347 11.04 16.30 16.79
CA GLU A 347 10.10 17.35 16.37
C GLU A 347 8.80 17.28 17.18
N TYR A 348 8.26 16.06 17.39
CA TYR A 348 7.09 15.84 18.22
C TYR A 348 7.35 16.20 19.69
N ASP A 349 8.49 15.85 20.26
CA ASP A 349 8.85 16.15 21.65
C ASP A 349 9.00 17.66 21.90
N LEU A 350 9.48 18.41 20.91
CA LEU A 350 9.62 19.87 20.98
C LEU A 350 8.27 20.60 20.99
N ASP A 351 7.35 20.17 20.12
CA ASP A 351 6.02 20.75 19.99
C ASP A 351 4.98 19.71 19.63
N PRO A 352 4.43 18.97 20.61
CA PRO A 352 3.40 17.96 20.37
C PRO A 352 2.03 18.56 20.02
N LYS A 353 1.86 19.87 20.17
CA LYS A 353 0.56 20.51 19.97
C LYS A 353 0.15 20.49 18.50
N ASN A 354 -1.12 20.20 18.27
CA ASN A 354 -1.70 20.06 16.93
C ASN A 354 -0.89 19.11 16.05
N SER A 355 -0.51 17.94 16.58
CA SER A 355 0.23 16.93 15.84
C SER A 355 -0.27 15.52 16.12
N VAL A 356 -0.16 14.66 15.11
CA VAL A 356 -0.33 13.22 15.22
C VAL A 356 1.01 12.56 14.93
N LEU A 357 1.53 11.80 15.88
CA LEU A 357 2.73 10.98 15.68
C LEU A 357 2.34 9.54 15.36
N VAL A 358 2.71 9.08 14.17
CA VAL A 358 2.63 7.67 13.78
C VAL A 358 3.95 7.00 14.13
N VAL A 359 3.91 5.98 15.00
CA VAL A 359 5.12 5.40 15.58
C VAL A 359 5.04 3.86 15.58
N SER A 360 6.16 3.22 15.26
CA SER A 360 6.26 1.76 15.37
C SER A 360 6.17 1.31 16.84
N ARG A 361 5.60 0.14 17.07
CA ARG A 361 5.44 -0.39 18.43
C ARG A 361 6.76 -0.53 19.17
N ASN A 362 7.84 -0.88 18.46
CA ASN A 362 9.17 -1.00 19.05
C ASN A 362 9.75 0.36 19.53
N ALA A 363 9.39 1.46 18.87
CA ALA A 363 9.86 2.79 19.25
C ALA A 363 8.94 3.48 20.29
N LEU A 364 7.75 2.93 20.54
CA LEU A 364 6.72 3.52 21.40
C LEU A 364 7.22 3.78 22.83
N ARG A 365 8.02 2.88 23.41
CA ARG A 365 8.61 3.05 24.76
C ARG A 365 9.32 4.40 24.90
N ASN A 366 10.16 4.74 23.95
CA ASN A 366 10.96 5.98 24.00
C ASN A 366 10.08 7.22 23.86
N VAL A 367 9.02 7.15 23.07
CA VAL A 367 8.04 8.22 22.91
C VAL A 367 7.25 8.42 24.20
N LEU A 368 6.73 7.34 24.80
CA LEU A 368 5.94 7.44 26.03
C LEU A 368 6.76 7.95 27.22
N ARG A 369 8.05 7.64 27.29
CA ARG A 369 8.95 8.11 28.35
C ARG A 369 9.27 9.60 28.27
N SER A 370 9.31 10.18 27.06
CA SER A 370 9.58 11.60 26.88
C SER A 370 8.36 12.50 27.14
N LEU A 371 7.15 11.96 27.17
CA LEU A 371 5.93 12.72 27.38
C LEU A 371 5.84 13.35 28.76
N ASN A 372 5.63 14.66 28.81
CA ASN A 372 5.34 15.39 30.03
C ASN A 372 3.86 15.26 30.47
N ASN A 373 3.56 15.57 31.73
CA ASN A 373 2.21 15.44 32.28
C ASN A 373 1.16 16.36 31.62
N PRO A 374 1.42 17.61 31.22
CA PRO A 374 0.46 18.42 30.47
C PRO A 374 0.05 17.77 29.14
N THR A 375 1.02 17.28 28.36
CA THR A 375 0.74 16.59 27.09
C THR A 375 -0.10 15.34 27.31
N ARG A 376 0.24 14.49 28.31
CA ARG A 376 -0.52 13.27 28.63
C ARG A 376 -2.00 13.56 28.91
N LYS A 377 -2.33 14.67 29.58
CA LYS A 377 -3.72 15.05 29.92
C LYS A 377 -4.54 15.51 28.71
N ARG A 378 -3.91 15.76 27.56
CA ARG A 378 -4.54 16.21 26.32
C ARG A 378 -4.12 15.36 25.12
N LEU A 379 -3.83 14.10 25.37
CA LEU A 379 -3.33 13.13 24.39
C LEU A 379 -4.37 12.03 24.15
N LEU A 380 -4.55 11.66 22.89
CA LEU A 380 -5.17 10.41 22.45
C LEU A 380 -4.08 9.46 22.00
N ILE A 381 -4.02 8.24 22.54
CA ILE A 381 -3.22 7.15 21.99
C ILE A 381 -4.11 6.10 21.35
N ILE A 382 -3.79 5.70 20.13
CA ILE A 382 -4.49 4.67 19.37
C ILE A 382 -3.55 3.48 19.16
N HIS A 383 -3.94 2.32 19.69
CA HIS A 383 -3.25 1.04 19.47
C HIS A 383 -4.04 0.23 18.45
N ASP A 384 -3.61 0.25 17.19
CA ASP A 384 -4.21 -0.61 16.18
C ASP A 384 -3.62 -2.03 16.28
N GLU A 385 -4.44 -3.04 15.96
CA GLU A 385 -4.14 -4.46 16.24
C GLU A 385 -3.66 -4.64 17.69
N VAL A 386 -4.49 -4.18 18.64
CA VAL A 386 -4.13 -4.08 20.06
C VAL A 386 -3.77 -5.41 20.69
N HIS A 387 -4.30 -6.54 20.16
CA HIS A 387 -3.95 -7.90 20.62
C HIS A 387 -2.44 -8.17 20.58
N GLY A 388 -1.71 -7.54 19.64
CA GLY A 388 -0.25 -7.65 19.56
C GLY A 388 0.50 -6.89 20.67
N LEU A 389 -0.17 -6.02 21.43
CA LEU A 389 0.44 -5.26 22.52
C LEU A 389 0.80 -6.17 23.70
N GLY A 390 0.05 -7.25 23.94
CA GLY A 390 0.28 -8.21 25.03
C GLY A 390 1.43 -9.19 24.83
N SER A 391 2.37 -8.94 23.91
CA SER A 391 3.55 -9.82 23.78
C SER A 391 4.51 -9.64 24.98
N PRO A 392 5.27 -10.68 25.39
CA PRO A 392 6.17 -10.61 26.53
C PRO A 392 7.12 -9.40 26.50
N ALA A 393 7.71 -9.09 25.35
CA ALA A 393 8.59 -7.94 25.16
C ALA A 393 7.87 -6.60 25.39
N ASN A 394 6.61 -6.47 24.93
CA ASN A 394 5.84 -5.25 25.14
C ASN A 394 5.38 -5.12 26.61
N ILE A 395 5.09 -6.23 27.29
CA ILE A 395 4.75 -6.24 28.72
C ILE A 395 5.93 -5.64 29.50
N GLU A 396 7.14 -6.14 29.29
CA GLU A 396 8.35 -5.65 29.96
C GLU A 396 8.62 -4.17 29.64
N ASP A 397 8.42 -3.78 28.39
CA ASP A 397 8.81 -2.45 27.90
C ASP A 397 7.81 -1.33 28.20
N LEU A 398 6.51 -1.64 28.23
CA LEU A 398 5.43 -0.63 28.21
C LEU A 398 4.56 -0.59 29.45
N ASP A 399 4.75 -1.50 30.43
CA ASP A 399 3.91 -1.54 31.62
C ASP A 399 3.91 -0.20 32.37
N GLY A 400 2.73 0.31 32.64
CA GLY A 400 2.52 1.58 33.35
C GLY A 400 2.80 2.84 32.55
N LEU A 401 3.43 2.76 31.36
CA LEU A 401 3.79 3.96 30.59
C LEU A 401 2.58 4.69 29.99
N SER A 402 1.45 4.03 29.85
CA SER A 402 0.19 4.65 29.39
C SER A 402 -0.58 5.38 30.47
N HIS A 403 -0.16 5.29 31.74
CA HIS A 403 -0.85 5.97 32.83
C HIS A 403 -0.82 7.50 32.67
N GLY A 404 -1.95 8.13 32.97
CA GLY A 404 -2.09 9.59 32.88
C GLY A 404 -2.41 10.10 31.47
N ILE A 405 -2.45 9.25 30.45
CA ILE A 405 -2.94 9.60 29.11
C ILE A 405 -4.47 9.68 29.14
N ALA A 406 -5.00 10.82 28.66
CA ALA A 406 -6.43 11.14 28.80
C ALA A 406 -7.36 10.21 28.03
N TYR A 407 -6.97 9.83 26.81
CA TYR A 407 -7.75 8.95 25.95
C TYR A 407 -6.87 7.82 25.44
N ARG A 408 -7.32 6.57 25.63
CA ARG A 408 -6.60 5.38 25.20
C ARG A 408 -7.56 4.49 24.42
N LEU A 409 -7.25 4.26 23.16
CA LEU A 409 -8.08 3.50 22.23
C LEU A 409 -7.31 2.27 21.74
N GLY A 410 -7.89 1.10 21.92
CA GLY A 410 -7.48 -0.15 21.30
C GLY A 410 -8.43 -0.53 20.18
N LEU A 411 -7.90 -0.97 19.04
CA LEU A 411 -8.66 -1.50 17.92
C LEU A 411 -8.26 -2.95 17.67
N SER A 412 -9.21 -3.86 17.62
CA SER A 412 -8.99 -5.26 17.22
C SER A 412 -10.28 -5.89 16.74
N ALA A 413 -10.18 -6.94 15.93
CA ALA A 413 -11.30 -7.82 15.63
C ALA A 413 -11.54 -8.87 16.75
N THR A 414 -10.47 -9.18 17.50
CA THR A 414 -10.46 -10.13 18.61
C THR A 414 -9.36 -9.68 19.56
N PRO A 415 -9.66 -8.88 20.56
CA PRO A 415 -8.68 -8.33 21.51
C PRO A 415 -8.14 -9.38 22.47
N GLU A 416 -8.95 -10.39 22.80
CA GLU A 416 -8.57 -11.48 23.69
C GLU A 416 -7.49 -12.35 23.03
N ARG A 417 -6.44 -12.64 23.79
CA ARG A 417 -5.35 -13.52 23.36
C ARG A 417 -5.63 -14.95 23.84
N GLU A 418 -6.10 -15.79 22.92
CA GLU A 418 -6.34 -17.19 23.22
C GLU A 418 -5.08 -17.82 23.84
N TYR A 419 -5.21 -18.45 25.01
CA TYR A 419 -4.13 -19.12 25.77
C TYR A 419 -3.05 -18.20 26.37
N ASP A 420 -3.23 -16.86 26.34
CA ASP A 420 -2.30 -15.88 26.92
C ASP A 420 -3.06 -14.88 27.82
N ARG A 421 -3.33 -15.34 29.05
CA ARG A 421 -4.06 -14.55 30.03
C ARG A 421 -3.27 -13.32 30.48
N GLU A 422 -1.96 -13.46 30.68
CA GLU A 422 -1.10 -12.37 31.12
C GLU A 422 -1.08 -11.23 30.09
N GLY A 423 -0.96 -11.56 28.81
CA GLY A 423 -1.02 -10.58 27.73
C GLY A 423 -2.37 -9.89 27.64
N THR A 424 -3.48 -10.62 27.87
CA THR A 424 -4.83 -10.04 27.90
C THR A 424 -5.02 -9.07 29.08
N GLU A 425 -4.64 -9.49 30.30
CA GLU A 425 -4.70 -8.64 31.50
C GLU A 425 -3.82 -7.37 31.36
N PHE A 426 -2.66 -7.49 30.71
CA PHE A 426 -1.79 -6.36 30.40
C PHE A 426 -2.47 -5.34 29.48
N ILE A 427 -3.13 -5.81 28.42
CA ILE A 427 -3.84 -4.93 27.48
C ILE A 427 -4.97 -4.19 28.21
N GLU A 428 -5.78 -4.90 28.99
CA GLU A 428 -6.87 -4.29 29.75
C GLU A 428 -6.37 -3.25 30.76
N LYS A 429 -5.27 -3.51 31.43
CA LYS A 429 -4.65 -2.58 32.39
C LYS A 429 -4.14 -1.30 31.72
N ASN A 430 -3.51 -1.41 30.56
CA ASN A 430 -2.83 -0.28 29.90
C ASN A 430 -3.71 0.48 28.91
N VAL A 431 -4.70 -0.17 28.29
CA VAL A 431 -5.61 0.44 27.30
C VAL A 431 -7.02 0.59 27.88
N GLY A 432 -7.56 -0.45 28.46
CA GLY A 432 -8.91 -0.52 29.04
C GLY A 432 -9.64 -1.78 28.62
N ALA A 433 -10.80 -2.03 29.21
CA ALA A 433 -11.68 -3.13 28.85
C ALA A 433 -12.32 -2.92 27.46
N VAL A 434 -12.97 -3.95 26.94
CA VAL A 434 -13.79 -3.84 25.73
C VAL A 434 -15.03 -2.97 26.07
N ILE A 435 -15.16 -1.83 25.39
CA ILE A 435 -16.25 -0.86 25.60
C ILE A 435 -17.30 -0.89 24.50
N TYR A 436 -16.99 -1.52 23.38
CA TYR A 436 -17.90 -1.68 22.25
C TYR A 436 -17.57 -2.95 21.48
N GLN A 437 -18.61 -3.70 21.09
CA GLN A 437 -18.48 -4.90 20.26
C GLN A 437 -19.34 -4.80 19.01
N PHE A 438 -18.75 -5.15 17.88
CA PHE A 438 -19.44 -5.33 16.61
C PHE A 438 -18.88 -6.58 15.92
N ALA A 439 -19.51 -7.71 16.25
CA ALA A 439 -19.06 -9.02 15.84
C ALA A 439 -19.25 -9.26 14.33
N LEU A 440 -18.60 -10.32 13.81
CA LEU A 440 -18.73 -10.72 12.41
C LEU A 440 -20.17 -11.08 12.05
N GLU A 441 -20.87 -11.73 12.98
CA GLU A 441 -22.29 -12.09 12.90
C GLU A 441 -23.17 -10.86 12.66
N ASP A 442 -22.97 -9.81 13.45
CA ASP A 442 -23.74 -8.56 13.37
C ASP A 442 -23.43 -7.79 12.08
N ALA A 443 -22.15 -7.82 11.67
CA ALA A 443 -21.72 -7.17 10.43
C ALA A 443 -22.35 -7.81 9.19
N ILE A 444 -22.50 -9.15 9.16
CA ILE A 444 -23.19 -9.86 8.08
C ILE A 444 -24.70 -9.59 8.15
N ARG A 445 -25.31 -9.71 9.35
CA ARG A 445 -26.75 -9.48 9.54
C ARG A 445 -27.18 -8.08 9.13
N ARG A 446 -26.42 -7.05 9.47
CA ARG A 446 -26.66 -5.67 9.03
C ARG A 446 -26.24 -5.39 7.59
N GLY A 447 -25.71 -6.37 6.89
CA GLY A 447 -25.24 -6.19 5.53
C GLY A 447 -24.03 -5.24 5.38
N VAL A 448 -23.28 -4.96 6.44
CA VAL A 448 -21.97 -4.25 6.35
C VAL A 448 -20.93 -5.12 5.64
N LEU A 449 -20.98 -6.42 5.89
CA LEU A 449 -20.22 -7.44 5.19
C LEU A 449 -21.15 -8.29 4.33
N CYS A 450 -20.62 -8.88 3.25
CA CYS A 450 -21.40 -9.77 2.40
C CYS A 450 -21.58 -11.15 3.05
N GLU A 451 -22.61 -11.85 2.65
CA GLU A 451 -22.81 -13.26 2.96
C GLU A 451 -21.74 -14.13 2.33
N PHE A 452 -21.58 -15.36 2.82
CA PHE A 452 -20.64 -16.30 2.24
C PHE A 452 -21.15 -17.73 2.24
N ASP A 453 -20.60 -18.53 1.32
CA ASP A 453 -20.78 -19.97 1.26
C ASP A 453 -19.54 -20.65 1.86
N TYR A 454 -19.75 -21.64 2.71
CA TYR A 454 -18.71 -22.37 3.40
C TYR A 454 -18.62 -23.81 2.89
N TYR A 455 -17.44 -24.18 2.42
CA TYR A 455 -17.13 -25.53 1.93
C TYR A 455 -16.09 -26.20 2.84
N PRO A 456 -16.51 -26.98 3.86
CA PRO A 456 -15.61 -27.81 4.62
C PRO A 456 -15.19 -29.04 3.82
N ILE A 457 -13.91 -29.15 3.50
CA ILE A 457 -13.34 -30.34 2.85
C ILE A 457 -12.75 -31.23 3.96
N GLU A 458 -13.43 -32.32 4.27
CA GLU A 458 -12.94 -33.29 5.25
C GLU A 458 -11.82 -34.15 4.65
N TYR A 459 -10.74 -34.32 5.44
CA TYR A 459 -9.60 -35.13 5.03
C TYR A 459 -9.10 -36.00 6.18
N GLU A 460 -8.52 -37.15 5.84
CA GLU A 460 -7.88 -38.06 6.76
C GLU A 460 -6.34 -37.89 6.72
N LEU A 461 -5.70 -38.13 7.87
CA LEU A 461 -4.26 -38.13 7.97
C LEU A 461 -3.67 -39.37 7.29
N SER A 462 -2.65 -39.16 6.46
CA SER A 462 -1.87 -40.26 5.88
C SER A 462 -1.02 -40.97 6.93
N GLU A 463 -0.50 -42.15 6.60
CA GLU A 463 0.46 -42.84 7.44
C GLU A 463 1.75 -42.03 7.62
N GLU A 464 2.16 -41.28 6.60
CA GLU A 464 3.27 -40.30 6.69
C GLU A 464 3.00 -39.22 7.75
N ASP A 465 1.78 -38.63 7.76
CA ASP A 465 1.39 -37.63 8.73
C ASP A 465 1.36 -38.21 10.15
N ARG A 466 0.84 -39.42 10.31
CA ARG A 466 0.85 -40.13 11.61
C ARG A 466 2.25 -40.40 12.11
N GLN A 467 3.17 -40.73 11.21
CA GLN A 467 4.59 -40.94 11.57
C GLN A 467 5.25 -39.60 11.96
N ARG A 468 4.95 -38.53 11.26
CA ARG A 468 5.42 -37.16 11.62
C ARG A 468 4.93 -36.74 13.01
N ILE A 469 3.66 -37.04 13.34
CA ILE A 469 3.10 -36.81 14.67
C ILE A 469 3.87 -37.62 15.72
N LYS A 470 4.08 -38.94 15.51
CA LYS A 470 4.87 -39.79 16.41
C LYS A 470 6.28 -39.22 16.63
N ASN A 471 6.92 -38.71 15.59
CA ASN A 471 8.25 -38.08 15.70
C ASN A 471 8.23 -36.82 16.59
N VAL A 472 7.16 -35.99 16.53
CA VAL A 472 7.02 -34.83 17.43
C VAL A 472 6.90 -35.28 18.89
N TYR A 473 6.10 -36.28 19.19
CA TYR A 473 5.97 -36.83 20.54
C TYR A 473 7.30 -37.46 21.04
N SER A 474 7.97 -38.23 20.20
CA SER A 474 9.27 -38.83 20.50
C SER A 474 10.34 -37.77 20.81
N ARG A 475 10.37 -36.69 20.02
CA ARG A 475 11.28 -35.55 20.25
C ARG A 475 10.99 -34.85 21.58
N LYS A 476 9.71 -34.68 21.94
CA LYS A 476 9.31 -34.13 23.26
C LYS A 476 9.81 -35.01 24.41
N ALA A 477 9.65 -36.34 24.29
CA ALA A 477 10.09 -37.29 25.30
C ALA A 477 11.60 -37.30 25.43
N ALA A 478 12.37 -37.35 24.32
CA ALA A 478 13.80 -37.33 24.28
C ALA A 478 14.37 -36.06 24.94
N ARG A 479 13.89 -34.88 24.58
CA ARG A 479 14.33 -33.60 25.17
C ARG A 479 14.03 -33.51 26.67
N LYS A 480 12.94 -34.13 27.13
CA LYS A 480 12.61 -34.21 28.56
C LYS A 480 13.66 -35.11 29.30
N SER A 481 14.07 -36.21 28.72
CA SER A 481 15.11 -37.08 29.29
C SER A 481 16.50 -36.46 29.31
N GLU A 482 16.79 -35.56 28.37
CA GLU A 482 18.04 -34.79 28.28
C GLU A 482 18.08 -33.57 29.22
N GLY A 483 17.05 -33.34 30.03
CA GLY A 483 16.97 -32.20 30.94
C GLY A 483 16.69 -30.85 30.27
N LYS A 484 16.33 -30.84 28.98
CA LYS A 484 15.94 -29.64 28.19
C LYS A 484 14.53 -29.80 27.66
N PRO A 485 13.52 -29.76 28.51
CA PRO A 485 12.12 -30.02 28.09
C PRO A 485 11.67 -29.04 27.02
N MET A 486 10.95 -29.55 26.04
CA MET A 486 10.26 -28.75 25.06
C MET A 486 9.16 -27.93 25.71
N SER A 487 9.06 -26.63 25.42
CA SER A 487 7.94 -25.83 25.94
C SER A 487 6.61 -26.30 25.35
N ASN A 488 5.50 -26.02 26.04
CA ASN A 488 4.19 -26.36 25.50
C ASN A 488 3.92 -25.64 24.17
N GLU A 489 4.33 -24.40 24.04
CA GLU A 489 4.17 -23.62 22.82
C GLU A 489 4.97 -24.26 21.64
N GLU A 490 6.22 -24.61 21.87
CA GLU A 490 7.07 -25.28 20.86
C GLU A 490 6.47 -26.63 20.43
N PHE A 491 5.93 -27.39 21.39
CA PHE A 491 5.28 -28.67 21.10
C PHE A 491 4.02 -28.50 20.25
N TRP A 492 3.12 -27.59 20.64
CA TRP A 492 1.87 -27.38 19.91
C TRP A 492 2.12 -26.76 18.53
N THR A 493 3.13 -25.91 18.39
CA THR A 493 3.55 -25.34 17.09
C THR A 493 4.06 -26.45 16.16
N ALA A 494 4.92 -27.34 16.67
CA ALA A 494 5.43 -28.47 15.88
C ALA A 494 4.31 -29.42 15.43
N LEU A 495 3.33 -29.68 16.30
CA LEU A 495 2.20 -30.54 15.99
C LEU A 495 1.26 -29.89 14.98
N ALA A 496 0.92 -28.59 15.18
CA ALA A 496 0.10 -27.84 14.26
C ALA A 496 0.71 -27.78 12.85
N ARG A 497 2.03 -27.65 12.74
CA ARG A 497 2.72 -27.66 11.45
C ARG A 497 2.51 -28.96 10.67
N VAL A 498 2.43 -30.12 11.35
CA VAL A 498 2.12 -31.41 10.68
C VAL A 498 0.74 -31.35 10.03
N TYR A 499 -0.27 -30.90 10.76
CA TYR A 499 -1.63 -30.78 10.26
C TYR A 499 -1.74 -29.76 9.12
N LYS A 500 -1.09 -28.61 9.25
CA LYS A 500 -1.13 -27.53 8.26
C LYS A 500 -0.44 -27.90 6.94
N THR A 501 0.59 -28.75 7.00
CA THR A 501 1.37 -29.20 5.82
C THR A 501 1.06 -30.64 5.40
N SER A 502 -0.09 -31.19 5.79
CA SER A 502 -0.52 -32.52 5.38
C SER A 502 -0.77 -32.58 3.86
N ARG A 503 -0.04 -33.47 3.20
CA ARG A 503 -0.21 -33.70 1.75
C ARG A 503 -1.52 -34.38 1.40
N SER A 504 -2.17 -35.03 2.35
CA SER A 504 -3.49 -35.67 2.16
C SER A 504 -4.55 -34.68 1.66
N LYS A 505 -4.44 -33.39 1.98
CA LYS A 505 -5.40 -32.35 1.55
C LYS A 505 -5.44 -32.17 0.03
N VAL A 506 -4.31 -32.37 -0.66
CA VAL A 506 -4.16 -32.02 -2.08
C VAL A 506 -5.11 -32.83 -2.98
N PRO A 507 -5.23 -34.17 -2.86
CA PRO A 507 -6.18 -34.93 -3.67
C PRO A 507 -7.65 -34.55 -3.43
N TYR A 508 -8.00 -34.18 -2.18
CA TYR A 508 -9.37 -33.72 -1.88
C TYR A 508 -9.65 -32.36 -2.49
N PHE A 509 -8.64 -31.47 -2.52
CA PHE A 509 -8.78 -30.18 -3.20
C PHE A 509 -8.86 -30.35 -4.72
N GLU A 510 -8.07 -31.23 -5.29
CA GLU A 510 -8.15 -31.54 -6.74
C GLU A 510 -9.55 -32.03 -7.14
N ARG A 511 -10.12 -32.95 -6.35
CA ARG A 511 -11.50 -33.41 -6.56
C ARG A 511 -12.51 -32.27 -6.44
N PHE A 512 -12.35 -31.40 -5.46
CA PHE A 512 -13.23 -30.24 -5.26
C PHE A 512 -13.14 -29.24 -6.44
N LEU A 513 -11.95 -29.01 -6.98
CA LEU A 513 -11.74 -28.12 -8.13
C LEU A 513 -12.32 -28.68 -9.45
N LEU A 514 -12.53 -30.00 -9.57
CA LEU A 514 -13.23 -30.57 -10.75
C LEU A 514 -14.68 -30.08 -10.83
N ASP A 515 -15.33 -29.95 -9.66
CA ASP A 515 -16.72 -29.52 -9.58
C ASP A 515 -16.83 -27.97 -9.46
N HIS A 516 -15.80 -27.28 -8.95
CA HIS A 516 -15.81 -25.86 -8.63
C HIS A 516 -14.55 -25.12 -9.13
N PRO A 517 -14.20 -25.14 -10.41
CA PRO A 517 -12.99 -24.48 -10.91
C PRO A 517 -13.06 -22.96 -10.81
N GLU A 518 -14.27 -22.37 -10.76
CA GLU A 518 -14.52 -20.93 -10.62
C GLU A 518 -14.03 -20.34 -9.30
N ILE A 519 -13.79 -21.18 -8.28
CA ILE A 519 -13.31 -20.73 -6.97
C ILE A 519 -11.92 -20.10 -7.05
N LEU A 520 -11.12 -20.51 -8.05
CA LEU A 520 -9.80 -19.90 -8.28
C LEU A 520 -9.89 -18.49 -8.90
N ASP A 521 -11.09 -18.01 -9.26
CA ASP A 521 -11.27 -16.64 -9.75
C ASP A 521 -11.35 -15.65 -8.60
N ARG A 522 -10.44 -14.67 -8.58
CA ARG A 522 -10.31 -13.69 -7.48
C ARG A 522 -10.15 -14.38 -6.11
N CYS A 523 -9.22 -15.35 -6.07
CA CYS A 523 -8.99 -16.25 -4.94
C CYS A 523 -7.66 -15.97 -4.24
N ILE A 524 -7.66 -16.06 -2.90
CA ILE A 524 -6.42 -16.14 -2.10
C ILE A 524 -6.34 -17.51 -1.44
N VAL A 525 -5.22 -18.20 -1.65
CA VAL A 525 -4.94 -19.51 -1.08
C VAL A 525 -3.89 -19.37 0.02
N PHE A 526 -4.25 -19.66 1.26
CA PHE A 526 -3.36 -19.59 2.41
C PHE A 526 -2.69 -20.95 2.67
N VAL A 527 -1.38 -20.98 2.59
CA VAL A 527 -0.54 -22.14 2.88
C VAL A 527 0.36 -21.89 4.09
N GLU A 528 1.00 -22.93 4.66
CA GLU A 528 1.84 -22.78 5.86
C GLU A 528 3.23 -22.26 5.52
N ASP A 529 3.84 -22.78 4.47
CA ASP A 529 5.18 -22.40 4.03
C ASP A 529 5.30 -22.50 2.49
N ARG A 530 6.38 -21.94 1.95
CA ARG A 530 6.67 -21.92 0.52
C ARG A 530 6.73 -23.32 -0.08
N GLN A 531 7.35 -24.28 0.59
CA GLN A 531 7.51 -25.64 0.07
C GLN A 531 6.14 -26.32 -0.13
N TYR A 532 5.23 -26.15 0.81
CA TYR A 532 3.87 -26.66 0.68
C TYR A 532 3.09 -25.86 -0.38
N GLY A 533 3.35 -24.56 -0.48
CA GLY A 533 2.77 -23.69 -1.50
C GLY A 533 3.12 -24.12 -2.93
N GLU A 534 4.36 -24.55 -3.19
CA GLU A 534 4.77 -25.08 -4.50
C GLU A 534 4.01 -26.34 -4.89
N LEU A 535 3.67 -27.19 -3.92
CA LEU A 535 2.82 -28.37 -4.15
C LEU A 535 1.41 -27.95 -4.55
N VAL A 536 0.83 -26.97 -3.86
CA VAL A 536 -0.52 -26.44 -4.17
C VAL A 536 -0.53 -25.71 -5.52
N LEU A 537 0.52 -24.93 -5.82
CA LEU A 537 0.67 -24.25 -7.10
C LEU A 537 0.71 -25.21 -8.29
N SER A 538 1.40 -26.34 -8.16
CA SER A 538 1.43 -27.35 -9.23
C SER A 538 0.05 -27.93 -9.55
N LEU A 539 -0.85 -27.95 -8.57
CA LEU A 539 -2.24 -28.31 -8.80
C LEU A 539 -3.02 -27.15 -9.45
N ILE A 540 -2.91 -25.93 -8.92
CA ILE A 540 -3.60 -24.74 -9.44
C ILE A 540 -3.26 -24.51 -10.91
N HIS A 541 -2.00 -24.71 -11.28
CA HIS A 541 -1.51 -24.58 -12.67
C HIS A 541 -2.29 -25.41 -13.70
N ARG A 542 -2.90 -26.52 -13.29
CA ARG A 542 -3.73 -27.37 -14.19
C ARG A 542 -5.08 -26.74 -14.54
N TYR A 543 -5.54 -25.78 -13.72
CA TYR A 543 -6.84 -25.15 -13.86
C TYR A 543 -6.75 -23.68 -14.31
N ARG A 544 -5.65 -22.97 -13.94
CA ARG A 544 -5.44 -21.56 -14.27
C ARG A 544 -3.97 -21.24 -14.50
N TYR A 545 -3.70 -20.26 -15.37
CA TYR A 545 -2.34 -19.77 -15.68
C TYR A 545 -2.08 -18.37 -15.12
N ASP A 546 -3.15 -17.63 -14.74
CA ASP A 546 -3.11 -16.27 -14.20
C ASP A 546 -3.06 -16.28 -12.66
N TYR A 547 -2.06 -16.93 -12.11
CA TYR A 547 -1.78 -17.01 -10.68
C TYR A 547 -0.36 -16.53 -10.37
N HIS A 548 -0.16 -16.11 -9.11
CA HIS A 548 1.15 -15.76 -8.56
C HIS A 548 1.29 -16.17 -7.11
N THR A 549 2.52 -16.08 -6.60
CA THR A 549 2.82 -16.20 -5.17
C THR A 549 2.96 -14.83 -4.53
N TYR A 550 2.75 -14.80 -3.22
CA TYR A 550 3.08 -13.65 -2.38
C TYR A 550 3.66 -14.14 -1.05
N TYR A 551 4.97 -14.40 -1.05
CA TYR A 551 5.75 -14.77 0.13
C TYR A 551 6.56 -13.56 0.63
N ALA A 552 7.29 -13.72 1.76
CA ALA A 552 8.04 -12.60 2.37
C ALA A 552 9.10 -11.97 1.46
N GLU A 553 9.63 -12.75 0.54
CA GLU A 553 10.68 -12.36 -0.41
C GLU A 553 10.12 -11.93 -1.78
N ASP A 554 8.82 -12.12 -1.99
CA ASP A 554 8.16 -11.79 -3.25
C ASP A 554 7.88 -10.28 -3.33
N ASP A 555 7.85 -9.75 -4.54
CA ASP A 555 7.54 -8.36 -4.79
C ASP A 555 6.08 -8.05 -4.38
N THR A 556 5.87 -6.93 -3.72
CA THR A 556 4.55 -6.38 -3.40
C THR A 556 3.68 -6.16 -4.64
N LYS A 557 4.29 -6.06 -5.81
CA LYS A 557 3.62 -6.01 -7.10
C LYS A 557 2.62 -7.14 -7.32
N ASN A 558 2.96 -8.39 -6.99
CA ASN A 558 2.03 -9.51 -7.18
C ASN A 558 0.71 -9.28 -6.45
N LEU A 559 0.76 -8.66 -5.27
CA LEU A 559 -0.42 -8.29 -4.51
C LEU A 559 -1.18 -7.12 -5.15
N VAL A 560 -0.46 -6.14 -5.71
CA VAL A 560 -1.07 -5.01 -6.45
C VAL A 560 -1.73 -5.50 -7.74
N ASP A 561 -1.08 -6.36 -8.51
CA ASP A 561 -1.63 -6.93 -9.75
C ASP A 561 -2.85 -7.83 -9.46
N PHE A 562 -2.83 -8.54 -8.34
CA PHE A 562 -4.00 -9.26 -7.86
C PHE A 562 -5.13 -8.29 -7.49
N ALA A 563 -4.86 -7.20 -6.76
CA ALA A 563 -5.86 -6.20 -6.41
C ALA A 563 -6.48 -5.54 -7.65
N GLN A 564 -5.68 -5.30 -8.69
CA GLN A 564 -6.10 -4.72 -9.97
C GLN A 564 -6.82 -5.73 -10.89
N GLY A 565 -6.88 -7.01 -10.53
CA GLY A 565 -7.55 -8.05 -11.34
C GLY A 565 -6.72 -8.60 -12.51
N LYS A 566 -5.42 -8.30 -12.58
CA LYS A 566 -4.51 -8.88 -13.58
C LYS A 566 -4.14 -10.33 -13.25
N ILE A 567 -4.20 -10.69 -11.99
CA ILE A 567 -3.97 -12.03 -11.44
C ILE A 567 -5.28 -12.47 -10.80
N SER A 568 -5.72 -13.68 -11.08
CA SER A 568 -6.95 -14.22 -10.51
C SER A 568 -6.75 -15.03 -9.26
N CYS A 569 -5.58 -15.64 -9.06
CA CYS A 569 -5.30 -16.45 -7.90
C CYS A 569 -3.95 -16.09 -7.27
N LEU A 570 -3.93 -15.89 -5.95
CA LEU A 570 -2.73 -15.56 -5.19
C LEU A 570 -2.47 -16.59 -4.11
N VAL A 571 -1.27 -17.20 -4.08
CA VAL A 571 -0.88 -18.17 -3.05
C VAL A 571 0.07 -17.52 -2.07
N THR A 572 -0.22 -17.59 -0.77
CA THR A 572 0.57 -16.92 0.26
C THR A 572 0.66 -17.74 1.55
N CYS A 573 1.78 -17.60 2.28
CA CYS A 573 1.94 -18.12 3.65
C CYS A 573 1.85 -17.01 4.70
N HIS A 574 1.81 -15.76 4.29
CA HIS A 574 1.73 -14.63 5.21
C HIS A 574 0.30 -14.14 5.42
N ARG A 575 0.13 -13.44 6.52
CA ARG A 575 -1.04 -12.62 6.71
C ARG A 575 -0.99 -11.52 5.64
N ILE A 576 -1.85 -11.61 4.62
CA ILE A 576 -2.12 -10.44 3.77
C ILE A 576 -2.86 -9.43 4.66
N SER A 577 -2.23 -9.06 5.77
CA SER A 577 -2.82 -8.16 6.76
C SER A 577 -2.62 -6.70 6.41
N GLN A 578 -1.86 -6.38 5.36
CA GLN A 578 -1.18 -5.11 5.31
C GLN A 578 -1.57 -4.30 4.09
N GLY A 579 -2.39 -3.27 4.33
CA GLY A 579 -2.45 -2.06 3.52
C GLY A 579 -3.21 -2.08 2.19
N ILE A 580 -3.55 -3.23 1.59
CA ILE A 580 -4.22 -3.25 0.29
C ILE A 580 -5.68 -3.66 0.44
N ASP A 581 -6.58 -2.79 -0.04
CA ASP A 581 -8.01 -3.05 -0.11
C ASP A 581 -8.33 -3.86 -1.37
N ILE A 582 -8.71 -5.13 -1.19
CA ILE A 582 -9.08 -6.02 -2.30
C ILE A 582 -10.60 -6.21 -2.26
N GLN A 583 -11.34 -5.23 -2.75
CA GLN A 583 -12.82 -5.28 -2.76
C GLN A 583 -13.36 -6.39 -3.67
N SER A 584 -12.65 -6.71 -4.74
CA SER A 584 -13.02 -7.73 -5.72
C SER A 584 -12.67 -9.16 -5.31
N LEU A 585 -12.12 -9.40 -4.10
CA LEU A 585 -11.82 -10.75 -3.61
C LEU A 585 -13.11 -11.55 -3.43
N ARG A 586 -13.19 -12.73 -4.04
CA ARG A 586 -14.39 -13.59 -4.01
C ARG A 586 -14.21 -14.82 -3.14
N SER A 587 -13.03 -15.43 -3.18
CA SER A 587 -12.80 -16.74 -2.57
C SER A 587 -11.56 -16.75 -1.69
N VAL A 588 -11.61 -17.52 -0.61
CA VAL A 588 -10.47 -17.80 0.26
C VAL A 588 -10.38 -19.30 0.49
N VAL A 589 -9.18 -19.87 0.27
CA VAL A 589 -8.89 -21.28 0.53
C VAL A 589 -7.88 -21.38 1.68
N LEU A 590 -8.23 -22.09 2.74
CA LEU A 590 -7.49 -22.18 3.97
C LEU A 590 -6.78 -23.55 4.12
N PHE A 591 -5.68 -23.79 3.40
CA PHE A 591 -4.85 -24.99 3.62
C PHE A 591 -4.16 -24.95 4.98
N SER A 592 -3.72 -23.77 5.40
CA SER A 592 -3.12 -23.53 6.70
C SER A 592 -4.13 -22.85 7.59
N SER A 593 -5.04 -23.63 8.15
CA SER A 593 -6.00 -23.10 9.12
C SER A 593 -5.32 -22.89 10.48
N ALA A 594 -5.47 -21.70 11.03
CA ALA A 594 -4.95 -21.41 12.36
C ALA A 594 -5.83 -22.05 13.43
N ARG A 595 -5.20 -22.38 14.55
CA ARG A 595 -5.91 -22.74 15.78
C ARG A 595 -6.71 -21.54 16.31
N SER A 596 -6.20 -20.33 16.07
CA SER A 596 -6.79 -19.08 16.54
C SER A 596 -7.94 -18.62 15.64
N LYS A 597 -9.07 -18.32 16.29
CA LYS A 597 -10.24 -17.67 15.68
C LYS A 597 -9.86 -16.35 15.00
N LEU A 598 -8.96 -15.58 15.64
CA LEU A 598 -8.45 -14.31 15.15
C LEU A 598 -7.89 -14.41 13.72
N GLU A 599 -7.00 -15.36 13.47
CA GLU A 599 -6.35 -15.49 12.17
C GLU A 599 -7.37 -15.87 11.08
N THR A 600 -8.31 -16.74 11.40
CA THR A 600 -9.41 -17.10 10.50
C THR A 600 -10.28 -15.88 10.17
N VAL A 601 -10.68 -15.09 11.18
CA VAL A 601 -11.46 -13.86 11.00
C VAL A 601 -10.71 -12.84 10.15
N GLN A 602 -9.40 -12.66 10.37
CA GLN A 602 -8.60 -11.72 9.59
C GLN A 602 -8.45 -12.14 8.13
N ARG A 603 -8.27 -13.43 7.86
CA ARG A 603 -8.18 -13.97 6.48
C ARG A 603 -9.51 -13.86 5.75
N MET A 604 -10.61 -14.24 6.39
CA MET A 604 -11.96 -14.17 5.81
C MET A 604 -12.46 -12.74 5.67
N GLY A 605 -12.23 -11.88 6.65
CA GLY A 605 -12.81 -10.54 6.71
C GLY A 605 -12.48 -9.66 5.50
N ARG A 606 -11.45 -10.01 4.74
CA ARG A 606 -11.14 -9.34 3.46
C ARG A 606 -12.06 -9.82 2.34
N CYS A 607 -12.34 -11.12 2.29
CA CYS A 607 -13.24 -11.71 1.31
C CYS A 607 -14.68 -11.22 1.52
N LEU A 608 -15.07 -11.01 2.78
CA LEU A 608 -16.42 -10.59 3.16
C LEU A 608 -16.70 -9.10 2.92
N ARG A 609 -15.74 -8.29 2.49
CA ARG A 609 -16.00 -6.90 2.11
C ARG A 609 -17.00 -6.82 0.98
N ARG A 610 -17.96 -5.90 1.09
CA ARG A 610 -18.88 -5.61 -0.01
C ARG A 610 -18.11 -5.09 -1.22
N ASP A 611 -18.58 -5.44 -2.39
CA ASP A 611 -18.11 -4.89 -3.66
C ASP A 611 -19.15 -3.86 -4.15
N PRO A 612 -18.81 -2.57 -4.22
CA PRO A 612 -19.74 -1.54 -4.69
C PRO A 612 -20.24 -1.78 -6.11
N THR A 613 -19.45 -2.50 -6.92
CA THR A 613 -19.80 -2.82 -8.31
C THR A 613 -20.69 -4.07 -8.41
N ASN A 614 -20.74 -4.89 -7.36
CA ASN A 614 -21.56 -6.11 -7.28
C ASN A 614 -22.28 -6.20 -5.92
N PRO A 615 -23.45 -5.55 -5.78
CA PRO A 615 -24.22 -5.55 -4.53
C PRO A 615 -24.61 -6.96 -4.05
N ASN A 616 -24.76 -7.90 -4.97
CA ASN A 616 -25.14 -9.29 -4.70
C ASN A 616 -23.92 -10.20 -4.50
N LYS A 617 -22.74 -9.62 -4.27
CA LYS A 617 -21.53 -10.40 -4.00
C LYS A 617 -21.78 -11.37 -2.86
N ARG A 618 -21.43 -12.64 -3.11
CA ARG A 618 -21.39 -13.68 -2.11
C ARG A 618 -19.98 -14.25 -2.10
N ALA A 619 -19.38 -14.27 -0.91
CA ALA A 619 -18.00 -14.76 -0.77
C ALA A 619 -17.98 -16.29 -0.65
N VAL A 620 -16.83 -16.89 -0.89
CA VAL A 620 -16.62 -18.34 -0.73
C VAL A 620 -15.44 -18.58 0.20
N VAL A 621 -15.65 -19.48 1.17
CA VAL A 621 -14.62 -19.93 2.10
C VAL A 621 -14.48 -21.43 2.01
N VAL A 622 -13.32 -21.91 1.56
CA VAL A 622 -12.95 -23.33 1.52
C VAL A 622 -11.98 -23.60 2.66
N ASP A 623 -12.29 -24.58 3.48
CA ASP A 623 -11.50 -24.95 4.67
C ASP A 623 -11.25 -26.45 4.74
N PHE A 624 -10.05 -26.85 5.16
CA PHE A 624 -9.70 -28.25 5.34
C PHE A 624 -9.90 -28.65 6.80
N VAL A 625 -10.77 -29.61 7.00
CA VAL A 625 -11.19 -30.08 8.31
C VAL A 625 -10.73 -31.54 8.48
N ARG A 626 -9.90 -31.76 9.49
CA ARG A 626 -9.47 -33.11 9.82
C ARG A 626 -10.63 -33.92 10.39
N VAL A 627 -10.83 -35.13 9.87
CA VAL A 627 -11.80 -36.08 10.42
C VAL A 627 -11.48 -36.35 11.90
N GLN A 628 -12.53 -36.47 12.73
CA GLN A 628 -12.39 -36.76 14.14
C GLN A 628 -11.87 -38.21 14.34
N ASP A 629 -10.88 -38.37 15.22
CA ASP A 629 -10.44 -39.71 15.61
C ASP A 629 -11.53 -40.42 16.45
N GLU A 630 -11.85 -41.66 16.12
CA GLU A 630 -12.95 -42.42 16.74
C GLU A 630 -12.78 -42.60 18.25
N ASP A 631 -11.54 -42.50 18.76
CA ASP A 631 -11.18 -42.76 20.16
C ASP A 631 -11.30 -41.51 21.06
N THR A 632 -11.73 -40.35 20.56
CA THR A 632 -11.79 -39.12 21.35
C THR A 632 -13.20 -38.53 21.38
N GLU A 633 -13.76 -38.33 22.60
CA GLU A 633 -15.05 -37.68 22.79
C GLU A 633 -15.03 -36.17 22.56
N GLU A 634 -13.88 -35.51 22.74
CA GLU A 634 -13.75 -34.08 22.54
C GLU A 634 -13.46 -33.74 21.07
N LEU A 635 -14.22 -32.78 20.55
CA LEU A 635 -14.02 -32.28 19.17
C LEU A 635 -12.63 -31.68 19.02
N ASN A 636 -11.95 -32.02 17.91
CA ASN A 636 -10.70 -31.41 17.57
C ASN A 636 -10.93 -29.95 17.12
N THR A 637 -9.84 -29.14 17.11
CA THR A 637 -9.91 -27.70 16.78
C THR A 637 -10.47 -27.41 15.39
N ASP A 638 -10.28 -28.33 14.42
CA ASP A 638 -10.81 -28.17 13.07
C ASP A 638 -12.32 -28.37 13.04
N GLN A 639 -12.83 -29.34 13.83
CA GLN A 639 -14.28 -29.59 13.96
C GLN A 639 -14.99 -28.45 14.67
N LEU A 640 -14.39 -27.86 15.72
CA LEU A 640 -14.90 -26.67 16.36
C LEU A 640 -15.00 -25.48 15.40
N ARG A 641 -13.96 -25.28 14.60
CA ARG A 641 -13.95 -24.24 13.56
C ARG A 641 -15.02 -24.50 12.51
N LYS A 642 -15.18 -25.75 12.05
CA LYS A 642 -16.25 -26.15 11.13
C LYS A 642 -17.63 -25.80 11.67
N GLN A 643 -17.93 -26.13 12.94
CA GLN A 643 -19.22 -25.80 13.56
C GLN A 643 -19.46 -24.29 13.54
N TRP A 644 -18.48 -23.51 13.96
CA TRP A 644 -18.57 -22.05 13.99
C TRP A 644 -18.77 -21.44 12.60
N LEU A 645 -17.94 -21.81 11.60
CA LEU A 645 -18.06 -21.31 10.23
C LEU A 645 -19.37 -21.74 9.55
N THR A 646 -19.85 -22.96 9.84
CA THR A 646 -21.17 -23.44 9.36
C THR A 646 -22.30 -22.58 9.93
N SER A 647 -22.21 -22.19 11.21
CA SER A 647 -23.21 -21.31 11.82
C SER A 647 -23.18 -19.91 11.21
N LEU A 648 -22.00 -19.35 11.01
CA LEU A 648 -21.81 -18.05 10.36
C LEU A 648 -22.33 -18.02 8.92
N SER A 649 -22.07 -19.07 8.13
CA SER A 649 -22.49 -19.14 6.74
C SER A 649 -24.01 -19.21 6.53
N LYS A 650 -24.75 -19.47 7.60
CA LYS A 650 -26.23 -19.48 7.60
C LYS A 650 -26.84 -18.12 7.89
N ILE A 651 -26.04 -17.17 8.39
CA ILE A 651 -26.52 -15.82 8.67
C ILE A 651 -26.81 -15.14 7.35
N ARG A 652 -27.97 -14.47 7.29
CA ARG A 652 -28.43 -13.68 6.16
C ARG A 652 -28.56 -12.24 6.56
N ALA A 653 -28.32 -11.34 5.62
CA ALA A 653 -28.63 -9.92 5.81
C ALA A 653 -30.13 -9.75 6.05
N GLU A 654 -30.47 -8.93 7.04
CA GLU A 654 -31.86 -8.56 7.27
C GLU A 654 -32.33 -7.77 6.04
N ALA A 655 -33.47 -8.14 5.47
CA ALA A 655 -34.10 -7.37 4.41
C ALA A 655 -34.53 -6.04 5.00
N ASP A 656 -34.17 -4.92 4.34
CA ASP A 656 -34.59 -3.56 4.69
C ASP A 656 -36.10 -3.38 4.60
#